data_7a0a5208fbe2d2b25f5289512c21d4e4
#
_entry.id   7a0a5208fbe2d2b25f5289512c21d4e4
#
_cell.length_a   1.000
_cell.length_b   1.000
_cell.length_c   1.000
_cell.angle_alpha   90.00
_cell.angle_beta   90.00
_cell.angle_gamma   90.00
#
_symmetry.space_group_name_H-M   'P 1'
#
loop_
_entity.id
_entity.type
_entity.pdbx_description
1 polymer ?
#
loop_
_entity_poly.entity_id
_entity_poly.type
_entity_poly.pdbx_seq_one_letter_code
_entity_poly.pdbx_strand_id
1 'polypeptide(L)'
;MHGMTQSPFLPDKFPPTSGIGPRGIVAYRSRLMLRRFLLSALVLPSLSAALEVRVSDTLKPAQALEQIRAARQAGDASPATIVFPEGTTELLTPLTLGTQDSNLTITGTQSTLIGGPKVSGWEKHTGEIVKADVSKLLPKGFLPKQLLSDGERQILARYPNFDAKDPLYGGWAFVPAFPPAGAPEGHLWKRTLFVKPEDVRTWAHPEDVELDIFAQYGWWNFIEPVASLDPATRLLTLKKDCAYDLHPHNRYHFQNALEELDAPGEWFYDKHSGVLYFWPPVDSASQSSPLAPREEQSAPSDKEAAPNSDTTSANNASSSSRGARGLLSIRLPLTDAFFKIKGAKNITIRGLTLTGCHGSAITFERAEDCLVEKCTITKVGAFHGSGVGVSDGKNVRVSHCEISFTGSNGISLSGGDRKTLTGPGHVVEDCHIHHMGVFNKNACGVSLYGVDHAVRHCHIHDGPRMGVQMSGNNLFVEYNHLHHLCLETQDGGAVYTGGRDWISSRGSKWRYNLIHDVIGCGQEAGGLKHPWFTFGLYPDDNSGGIDIIGNIVFRVAHTPIHMHNSRDCLVENNIFALGGKFQFDLHGWTKEQRFYTSHIDTMIQGYESVAGQLAWTSMRGMELHPKDAIRDDGTMMSGNRFQRNILFSDTPGVKYGDIRHATAKWNIIDHNLAWNGSHPVVTGINKVGPDKPGEPLLTENFNTAELGKMPKGWGFNHRPNKNVQLVGADGALRADCALGSEPGNPKTVFHGPDVPITPGAAYRVKLRIKSTEPTAKMSLAFASFKNGEGYWQTQGTSITATPEWIEVEATGRMPRENEATWKPWMKHFWLRIDCHEPNGQIFIDDIRLTECAPLDEWTSWQAEGWDKHSLIADPKFVDWKHDDFRLQPDSPAFKLGFEAIPVEKIGIRK
;
A
#
# COMPACT_ATOMS: atom_id res chain seq x y z
N MET A 1 12.74 -7.94 -11.53
CA MET A 1 12.57 -7.14 -10.31
C MET A 1 13.93 -6.56 -9.94
N HIS A 2 14.26 -5.37 -10.41
CA HIS A 2 15.56 -4.74 -10.19
C HIS A 2 15.34 -3.37 -9.57
N GLY A 3 16.02 -3.10 -8.48
CA GLY A 3 16.40 -1.76 -8.03
C GLY A 3 15.43 -1.00 -7.13
N MET A 4 15.33 -1.36 -5.86
CA MET A 4 14.83 -0.40 -4.84
C MET A 4 15.99 0.47 -4.35
N THR A 5 16.05 1.70 -4.80
CA THR A 5 16.86 2.75 -4.18
C THR A 5 16.01 3.45 -3.11
N GLN A 6 16.68 3.86 -2.06
CA GLN A 6 16.15 4.43 -0.82
C GLN A 6 15.05 5.48 -1.00
N SER A 7 14.03 5.39 -0.18
CA SER A 7 13.07 6.47 0.06
C SER A 7 13.78 7.66 0.72
N PRO A 8 13.64 8.90 0.22
CA PRO A 8 14.24 10.08 0.82
C PRO A 8 13.32 10.70 1.88
N PHE A 9 13.14 10.05 3.03
CA PHE A 9 12.51 10.67 4.18
C PHE A 9 13.23 10.26 5.47
N LEU A 10 14.36 10.93 5.71
CA LEU A 10 14.89 11.18 7.03
C LEU A 10 15.39 12.63 7.05
N PRO A 11 14.92 13.49 7.94
CA PRO A 11 15.55 14.76 8.18
C PRO A 11 16.82 14.56 9.02
N ASP A 12 17.95 15.01 8.49
CA ASP A 12 19.21 15.07 9.19
C ASP A 12 19.24 16.18 10.25
N LYS A 13 19.91 15.87 11.38
CA LYS A 13 20.58 16.77 12.33
C LYS A 13 19.77 17.35 13.48
N PHE A 14 20.03 16.77 14.65
CA PHE A 14 20.07 17.50 15.93
C PHE A 14 21.52 17.61 16.45
N PRO A 15 21.95 18.77 16.99
CA PRO A 15 23.26 18.93 17.60
C PRO A 15 23.29 18.36 19.02
N PRO A 16 24.48 17.95 19.54
CA PRO A 16 24.60 17.38 20.86
C PRO A 16 24.59 18.43 21.96
N THR A 17 23.80 18.22 23.01
CA THR A 17 23.95 18.97 24.27
C THR A 17 24.74 18.15 25.29
N SER A 18 25.73 18.82 25.85
CA SER A 18 26.71 18.40 26.87
C SER A 18 26.08 18.03 28.20
N GLY A 19 26.71 17.07 28.85
CA GLY A 19 26.27 16.46 30.10
C GLY A 19 26.51 17.29 31.38
N ILE A 20 25.88 16.86 32.44
CA ILE A 20 26.32 17.01 33.82
C ILE A 20 25.83 15.77 34.61
N GLY A 21 26.74 15.22 35.40
CA GLY A 21 26.67 13.95 36.10
C GLY A 21 25.97 13.97 37.47
N PRO A 22 26.09 12.88 38.23
CA PRO A 22 25.08 12.38 39.15
C PRO A 22 25.27 12.69 40.64
N ARG A 23 24.17 12.62 41.41
CA ARG A 23 24.02 12.32 42.86
C ARG A 23 22.55 12.50 43.26
N GLY A 24 21.88 11.69 44.06
CA GLY A 24 22.13 10.86 45.14
C GLY A 24 20.77 10.26 45.63
N ILE A 25 20.86 9.05 46.12
CA ILE A 25 19.76 8.27 46.73
C ILE A 25 19.37 8.85 48.06
N VAL A 26 18.06 9.03 48.40
CA VAL A 26 17.54 8.88 49.78
C VAL A 26 16.12 8.37 49.78
N ALA A 27 15.92 7.20 50.37
CA ALA A 27 14.64 6.66 50.78
C ALA A 27 14.21 7.31 52.10
N TYR A 28 12.91 7.57 52.31
CA TYR A 28 12.34 7.54 53.67
C TYR A 28 10.84 7.24 53.74
N ARG A 29 10.56 6.57 54.84
CA ARG A 29 9.38 5.84 55.29
C ARG A 29 8.18 6.72 55.64
N SER A 30 7.02 6.04 55.59
CA SER A 30 5.72 6.39 56.17
C SER A 30 5.74 6.79 57.66
N ARG A 31 4.93 7.77 58.06
CA ARG A 31 4.23 7.81 59.36
C ARG A 31 2.97 8.68 59.35
N LEU A 32 1.89 8.11 59.85
CA LEU A 32 0.66 8.74 60.31
C LEU A 32 0.94 9.72 61.47
N MET A 33 0.18 10.83 61.56
CA MET A 33 -0.44 11.40 62.79
C MET A 33 -1.33 12.61 62.41
N LEU A 34 -2.56 12.54 62.63
CA LEU A 34 -3.52 13.09 63.59
C LEU A 34 -3.62 14.65 63.75
N ARG A 35 -4.81 15.11 63.39
CA ARG A 35 -5.65 16.23 63.93
C ARG A 35 -5.00 17.56 64.35
N ARG A 36 -5.38 18.61 63.58
CA ARG A 36 -5.85 19.87 64.19
C ARG A 36 -6.91 20.52 63.32
N PHE A 37 -8.10 20.71 63.88
CA PHE A 37 -9.17 21.55 63.34
C PHE A 37 -8.72 23.00 63.36
N LEU A 38 -8.73 23.62 62.18
CA LEU A 38 -8.78 25.08 62.07
C LEU A 38 -9.92 25.39 61.07
N LEU A 39 -10.92 26.08 61.51
CA LEU A 39 -11.96 26.68 60.69
C LEU A 39 -11.27 27.51 59.58
N SER A 40 -11.27 27.02 58.37
CA SER A 40 -11.07 27.83 57.20
C SER A 40 -12.43 28.06 56.55
N ALA A 41 -12.80 29.30 56.41
CA ALA A 41 -14.02 29.71 55.74
C ALA A 41 -14.16 28.98 54.41
N LEU A 42 -15.31 28.31 54.19
CA LEU A 42 -15.73 27.84 52.90
C LEU A 42 -15.85 29.06 51.97
N VAL A 43 -14.79 29.35 51.21
CA VAL A 43 -14.97 30.06 49.97
C VAL A 43 -15.53 29.03 48.98
N LEU A 44 -16.84 28.97 48.89
CA LEU A 44 -17.48 28.35 47.72
C LEU A 44 -16.83 28.98 46.47
N PRO A 45 -16.21 28.17 45.55
CA PRO A 45 -15.87 28.75 44.29
C PRO A 45 -17.17 29.24 43.68
N SER A 46 -17.28 30.53 43.50
CA SER A 46 -18.31 31.12 42.63
C SER A 46 -18.17 30.35 41.31
N LEU A 47 -19.24 29.66 40.88
CA LEU A 47 -19.31 29.19 39.50
C LEU A 47 -19.26 30.47 38.64
N SER A 48 -18.05 30.88 38.25
CA SER A 48 -17.86 31.87 37.23
C SER A 48 -18.50 31.30 35.96
N ALA A 49 -19.51 31.99 35.47
CA ALA A 49 -20.14 31.61 34.19
C ALA A 49 -19.02 31.53 33.11
N ALA A 50 -18.99 30.44 32.34
CA ALA A 50 -18.02 30.28 31.30
C ALA A 50 -18.05 31.51 30.35
N LEU A 51 -16.88 32.05 30.03
CA LEU A 51 -16.77 33.22 29.15
C LEU A 51 -17.14 32.81 27.74
N GLU A 52 -18.30 33.22 27.25
CA GLU A 52 -18.76 32.96 25.89
C GLU A 52 -18.62 34.21 25.02
N VAL A 53 -17.94 34.09 23.88
CA VAL A 53 -17.78 35.17 22.89
C VAL A 53 -18.31 34.67 21.54
N ARG A 54 -19.29 35.39 21.00
CA ARG A 54 -19.95 35.04 19.73
C ARG A 54 -19.34 35.84 18.57
N VAL A 55 -18.86 35.13 17.57
CA VAL A 55 -18.43 35.71 16.30
C VAL A 55 -19.63 36.26 15.54
N SER A 56 -19.47 37.39 14.89
CA SER A 56 -20.51 38.08 14.12
C SER A 56 -19.89 38.90 12.97
N ASP A 57 -20.73 39.61 12.19
CA ASP A 57 -20.24 40.49 11.15
C ASP A 57 -19.39 41.65 11.71
N THR A 58 -19.63 42.06 12.93
CA THR A 58 -18.93 43.16 13.63
C THR A 58 -17.80 42.67 14.53
N LEU A 59 -17.84 41.42 14.98
CA LEU A 59 -16.80 40.80 15.80
C LEU A 59 -16.18 39.62 15.09
N LYS A 60 -15.04 39.87 14.44
CA LYS A 60 -14.34 38.83 13.66
C LYS A 60 -13.67 37.78 14.54
N PRO A 61 -13.37 36.53 14.04
CA PRO A 61 -12.81 35.45 14.84
C PRO A 61 -11.54 35.80 15.61
N ALA A 62 -10.61 36.54 14.99
CA ALA A 62 -9.39 37.00 15.66
C ALA A 62 -9.69 37.95 16.82
N GLN A 63 -10.65 38.87 16.67
CA GLN A 63 -11.09 39.80 17.72
C GLN A 63 -11.78 39.07 18.86
N ALA A 64 -12.57 38.04 18.58
CA ALA A 64 -13.18 37.19 19.60
C ALA A 64 -12.09 36.49 20.46
N LEU A 65 -11.03 36.00 19.83
CA LEU A 65 -9.89 35.39 20.56
C LEU A 65 -9.16 36.45 21.41
N GLU A 66 -8.97 37.67 20.89
CA GLU A 66 -8.32 38.73 21.66
C GLU A 66 -9.18 39.19 22.88
N GLN A 67 -10.50 39.20 22.78
CA GLN A 67 -11.38 39.46 23.94
C GLN A 67 -11.18 38.42 25.06
N ILE A 68 -11.07 37.12 24.70
CA ILE A 68 -10.79 36.08 25.68
C ILE A 68 -9.41 36.29 26.31
N ARG A 69 -8.39 36.61 25.51
CA ARG A 69 -7.04 36.90 26.00
C ARG A 69 -7.03 38.09 26.96
N ALA A 70 -7.73 39.16 26.62
CA ALA A 70 -7.86 40.33 27.49
C ALA A 70 -8.55 40.00 28.83
N ALA A 71 -9.63 39.20 28.83
CA ALA A 71 -10.28 38.72 30.06
C ALA A 71 -9.35 37.91 30.92
N ARG A 72 -8.57 37.01 30.32
CA ARG A 72 -7.55 36.21 31.03
C ARG A 72 -6.42 37.04 31.61
N GLN A 73 -5.95 38.06 30.89
CA GLN A 73 -4.97 39.03 31.42
C GLN A 73 -5.53 39.83 32.59
N ALA A 74 -6.86 40.08 32.60
CA ALA A 74 -7.56 40.71 33.73
C ALA A 74 -7.82 39.75 34.92
N GLY A 75 -7.37 38.46 34.84
CA GLY A 75 -7.46 37.50 35.91
C GLY A 75 -8.62 36.49 35.80
N ASP A 76 -9.39 36.51 34.72
CA ASP A 76 -10.43 35.51 34.49
C ASP A 76 -9.80 34.19 33.97
N ALA A 77 -9.73 33.20 34.84
CA ALA A 77 -9.22 31.87 34.52
C ALA A 77 -10.34 30.86 34.14
N SER A 78 -11.57 31.32 33.95
CA SER A 78 -12.69 30.45 33.61
C SER A 78 -12.54 29.81 32.23
N PRO A 79 -13.11 28.64 31.97
CA PRO A 79 -13.22 28.07 30.64
C PRO A 79 -13.92 29.03 29.70
N ALA A 80 -13.39 29.20 28.47
CA ALA A 80 -13.93 30.11 27.48
C ALA A 80 -14.48 29.37 26.26
N THR A 81 -15.45 29.97 25.59
CA THR A 81 -16.05 29.45 24.37
C THR A 81 -16.12 30.53 23.29
N ILE A 82 -15.61 30.19 22.08
CA ILE A 82 -15.88 30.97 20.86
C ILE A 82 -17.00 30.28 20.11
N VAL A 83 -18.10 30.99 19.85
CA VAL A 83 -19.24 30.44 19.09
C VAL A 83 -19.31 31.10 17.73
N PHE A 84 -19.23 30.30 16.68
CA PHE A 84 -19.42 30.76 15.30
C PHE A 84 -20.93 30.83 14.97
N PRO A 85 -21.35 31.82 14.16
CA PRO A 85 -22.73 31.92 13.72
C PRO A 85 -23.08 30.79 12.72
N GLU A 86 -24.38 30.55 12.58
CA GLU A 86 -24.90 29.70 11.50
C GLU A 86 -24.55 30.32 10.13
N GLY A 87 -24.34 29.46 9.10
CA GLY A 87 -23.97 29.85 7.75
C GLY A 87 -22.45 29.92 7.53
N THR A 88 -22.00 30.68 6.57
CA THR A 88 -20.59 30.70 6.12
C THR A 88 -19.84 31.90 6.70
N THR A 89 -18.71 31.59 7.36
CA THR A 89 -17.74 32.59 7.84
C THR A 89 -16.43 32.45 7.07
N GLU A 90 -15.93 33.52 6.47
CA GLU A 90 -14.59 33.54 5.87
C GLU A 90 -13.52 33.62 6.97
N LEU A 91 -12.59 32.66 6.97
CA LEU A 91 -11.43 32.63 7.86
C LEU A 91 -10.15 32.58 7.03
N LEU A 92 -9.70 33.75 6.60
CA LEU A 92 -8.55 33.90 5.67
C LEU A 92 -7.20 33.90 6.38
N THR A 93 -7.18 33.95 7.70
CA THR A 93 -5.98 33.88 8.54
C THR A 93 -6.24 32.87 9.65
N PRO A 94 -5.31 31.92 9.89
CA PRO A 94 -5.48 30.92 10.93
C PRO A 94 -5.64 31.51 12.33
N LEU A 95 -6.54 30.97 13.13
CA LEU A 95 -6.51 31.20 14.57
C LEU A 95 -5.38 30.38 15.18
N THR A 96 -4.35 31.08 15.65
CA THR A 96 -3.20 30.45 16.33
C THR A 96 -3.40 30.52 17.83
N LEU A 97 -3.46 29.33 18.46
CA LEU A 97 -3.70 29.14 19.89
C LEU A 97 -2.41 28.69 20.55
N GLY A 98 -1.97 29.43 21.57
CA GLY A 98 -0.81 29.12 22.41
C GLY A 98 -1.22 28.66 23.83
N THR A 99 -0.24 28.54 24.71
CA THR A 99 -0.46 28.12 26.11
C THR A 99 -1.42 29.03 26.86
N GLN A 100 -1.44 30.33 26.53
CA GLN A 100 -2.36 31.32 27.10
C GLN A 100 -3.83 31.09 26.69
N ASP A 101 -4.06 30.30 25.64
CA ASP A 101 -5.39 30.03 25.13
C ASP A 101 -5.96 28.69 25.62
N SER A 102 -5.29 28.02 26.57
CA SER A 102 -5.73 26.74 27.14
C SER A 102 -7.14 26.85 27.77
N ASN A 103 -7.86 25.73 27.86
CA ASN A 103 -9.26 25.65 28.31
C ASN A 103 -10.24 26.47 27.42
N LEU A 104 -10.11 26.32 26.09
CA LEU A 104 -10.93 27.02 25.10
C LEU A 104 -11.72 25.99 24.28
N THR A 105 -13.02 26.24 24.17
CA THR A 105 -13.90 25.55 23.21
C THR A 105 -14.18 26.46 22.02
N ILE A 106 -14.07 25.92 20.82
CA ILE A 106 -14.45 26.57 19.55
C ILE A 106 -15.58 25.74 18.94
N THR A 107 -16.75 26.34 18.80
CA THR A 107 -17.94 25.60 18.38
C THR A 107 -18.85 26.40 17.45
N GLY A 108 -19.76 25.69 16.78
CA GLY A 108 -20.82 26.28 15.98
C GLY A 108 -21.92 25.25 15.71
N THR A 109 -23.09 25.72 15.26
CA THR A 109 -24.19 24.88 14.80
C THR A 109 -24.47 25.26 13.36
N GLN A 110 -24.39 24.31 12.42
CA GLN A 110 -24.53 24.60 10.99
C GLN A 110 -23.58 25.73 10.51
N SER A 111 -22.39 25.81 11.12
CA SER A 111 -21.40 26.84 10.89
C SER A 111 -20.31 26.31 9.96
N THR A 112 -20.13 26.97 8.81
CA THR A 112 -19.10 26.64 7.81
C THR A 112 -17.98 27.66 7.83
N LEU A 113 -16.75 27.25 8.06
CA LEU A 113 -15.55 28.09 7.88
C LEU A 113 -14.94 27.80 6.52
N ILE A 114 -14.73 28.86 5.73
CA ILE A 114 -14.13 28.77 4.40
C ILE A 114 -12.83 29.56 4.32
N GLY A 115 -11.76 28.93 3.83
CA GLY A 115 -10.40 29.47 3.85
C GLY A 115 -9.98 30.21 2.57
N GLY A 116 -10.93 30.63 1.74
CA GLY A 116 -10.67 31.33 0.50
C GLY A 116 -11.62 32.51 0.25
N PRO A 117 -11.10 33.70 -0.17
CA PRO A 117 -11.92 34.80 -0.54
C PRO A 117 -12.75 34.50 -1.80
N LYS A 118 -13.90 35.15 -1.92
CA LYS A 118 -14.71 35.15 -3.14
C LYS A 118 -14.01 35.93 -4.23
N VAL A 119 -13.91 35.35 -5.43
CA VAL A 119 -13.41 36.02 -6.62
C VAL A 119 -14.55 36.82 -7.27
N SER A 120 -14.27 38.04 -7.63
CA SER A 120 -15.21 38.96 -8.31
C SER A 120 -14.53 39.65 -9.50
N GLY A 121 -15.28 40.43 -10.26
CA GLY A 121 -14.75 41.18 -11.42
C GLY A 121 -14.52 40.27 -12.65
N TRP A 122 -15.35 39.28 -12.80
CA TRP A 122 -15.30 38.36 -13.93
C TRP A 122 -15.68 39.04 -15.24
N GLU A 123 -14.88 38.83 -16.26
CA GLU A 123 -15.09 39.30 -17.63
C GLU A 123 -15.06 38.12 -18.60
N LYS A 124 -15.77 38.23 -19.70
CA LYS A 124 -15.69 37.23 -20.79
C LYS A 124 -14.32 37.28 -21.44
N HIS A 125 -13.69 36.10 -21.68
CA HIS A 125 -12.44 35.98 -22.40
C HIS A 125 -12.68 35.49 -23.83
N THR A 126 -12.82 34.19 -24.04
CA THR A 126 -13.10 33.57 -25.33
C THR A 126 -14.04 32.36 -25.12
N GLY A 127 -14.95 32.10 -26.08
CA GLY A 127 -15.94 31.05 -25.92
C GLY A 127 -16.73 31.22 -24.62
N GLU A 128 -16.72 30.17 -23.78
CA GLU A 128 -17.35 30.16 -22.47
C GLU A 128 -16.36 30.48 -21.33
N ILE A 129 -15.07 30.70 -21.65
CA ILE A 129 -14.04 31.00 -20.67
C ILE A 129 -14.24 32.44 -20.16
N VAL A 130 -14.19 32.58 -18.85
CA VAL A 130 -14.18 33.88 -18.14
C VAL A 130 -12.83 34.12 -17.47
N LYS A 131 -12.50 35.38 -17.20
CA LYS A 131 -11.26 35.75 -16.52
C LYS A 131 -11.51 36.80 -15.44
N ALA A 132 -10.64 36.83 -14.43
CA ALA A 132 -10.65 37.87 -13.39
C ALA A 132 -9.21 38.19 -12.95
N ASP A 133 -8.90 39.46 -12.73
CA ASP A 133 -7.66 39.87 -12.06
C ASP A 133 -7.74 39.57 -10.57
N VAL A 134 -6.89 38.67 -10.11
CA VAL A 134 -6.80 38.21 -8.70
C VAL A 134 -5.51 38.66 -8.04
N SER A 135 -4.70 39.50 -8.71
CA SER A 135 -3.39 39.94 -8.22
C SER A 135 -3.43 40.58 -6.84
N LYS A 136 -4.52 41.30 -6.54
CA LYS A 136 -4.76 41.94 -5.24
C LYS A 136 -5.31 41.02 -4.16
N LEU A 137 -5.85 39.83 -4.53
CA LEU A 137 -6.36 38.85 -3.59
C LEU A 137 -5.25 37.93 -3.08
N LEU A 138 -4.22 37.70 -3.90
CA LEU A 138 -3.18 36.72 -3.63
C LEU A 138 -2.02 37.33 -2.85
N PRO A 139 -1.50 36.67 -1.79
CA PRO A 139 -0.22 37.02 -1.20
C PRO A 139 0.89 36.97 -2.25
N LYS A 140 1.88 37.88 -2.12
CA LYS A 140 3.01 37.94 -3.05
C LYS A 140 3.71 36.57 -3.19
N GLY A 141 3.78 36.07 -4.41
CA GLY A 141 4.41 34.79 -4.73
C GLY A 141 3.56 33.53 -4.41
N PHE A 142 2.32 33.70 -3.97
CA PHE A 142 1.41 32.61 -3.76
C PHE A 142 0.91 32.07 -5.12
N LEU A 143 0.97 30.74 -5.29
CA LEU A 143 0.45 30.05 -6.47
C LEU A 143 -0.76 29.21 -6.07
N PRO A 144 -1.96 29.57 -6.52
CA PRO A 144 -3.17 28.80 -6.24
C PRO A 144 -3.02 27.38 -6.77
N LYS A 145 -3.43 26.39 -5.99
CA LYS A 145 -3.47 24.98 -6.38
C LYS A 145 -4.89 24.41 -6.37
N GLN A 146 -5.87 25.22 -5.99
CA GLN A 146 -7.28 24.84 -5.90
C GLN A 146 -8.15 26.01 -6.28
N LEU A 147 -9.23 25.73 -6.99
CA LEU A 147 -10.36 26.64 -7.23
C LEU A 147 -11.63 25.91 -6.77
N LEU A 148 -12.51 26.61 -6.04
CA LEU A 148 -13.83 26.11 -5.70
C LEU A 148 -14.88 26.91 -6.46
N SER A 149 -15.81 26.24 -7.13
CA SER A 149 -17.02 26.83 -7.71
C SER A 149 -18.24 26.21 -7.03
N ASP A 150 -19.06 27.03 -6.40
CA ASP A 150 -20.23 26.58 -5.62
C ASP A 150 -19.92 25.48 -4.58
N GLY A 151 -18.73 25.59 -3.97
CA GLY A 151 -18.22 24.65 -3.00
C GLY A 151 -17.55 23.39 -3.59
N GLU A 152 -17.60 23.18 -4.91
CA GLU A 152 -16.96 22.05 -5.58
C GLU A 152 -15.58 22.40 -6.11
N ARG A 153 -14.59 21.48 -5.88
CA ARG A 153 -13.22 21.66 -6.39
C ARG A 153 -13.21 21.53 -7.91
N GLN A 154 -12.58 22.47 -8.58
CA GLN A 154 -12.44 22.52 -10.02
C GLN A 154 -11.09 21.95 -10.47
N ILE A 155 -10.99 21.56 -11.73
CA ILE A 155 -9.85 20.86 -12.32
C ILE A 155 -8.83 21.90 -12.83
N LEU A 156 -7.56 21.77 -12.47
CA LEU A 156 -6.50 22.57 -13.09
C LEU A 156 -6.37 22.15 -14.56
N ALA A 157 -6.37 23.13 -15.48
CA ALA A 157 -6.28 22.90 -16.93
C ALA A 157 -5.21 21.86 -17.25
N ARG A 158 -5.56 20.78 -17.97
CA ARG A 158 -4.70 19.60 -18.11
C ARG A 158 -4.85 18.90 -19.46
N TYR A 159 -3.79 18.20 -19.87
CA TYR A 159 -3.79 17.30 -21.02
C TYR A 159 -3.20 15.92 -20.63
N PRO A 160 -3.86 14.79 -20.97
CA PRO A 160 -5.23 14.69 -21.49
C PRO A 160 -6.27 15.22 -20.50
N ASN A 161 -7.45 15.62 -21.02
CA ASN A 161 -8.54 16.07 -20.19
C ASN A 161 -8.99 14.98 -19.21
N PHE A 162 -9.54 15.43 -18.09
CA PHE A 162 -10.14 14.55 -17.10
C PHE A 162 -11.32 13.79 -17.71
N ASP A 163 -11.34 12.49 -17.54
CA ASP A 163 -12.45 11.65 -17.99
C ASP A 163 -13.48 11.46 -16.87
N ALA A 164 -14.57 12.22 -16.94
CA ALA A 164 -15.64 12.14 -15.95
C ALA A 164 -16.41 10.81 -15.96
N LYS A 165 -16.29 10.01 -17.05
CA LYS A 165 -16.93 8.69 -17.15
C LYS A 165 -16.08 7.60 -16.50
N ASP A 166 -14.76 7.79 -16.48
CA ASP A 166 -13.79 6.92 -15.82
C ASP A 166 -12.79 7.75 -15.01
N PRO A 167 -13.23 8.32 -13.87
CA PRO A 167 -12.46 9.29 -13.12
C PRO A 167 -11.17 8.75 -12.46
N LEU A 168 -11.04 7.43 -12.33
CA LEU A 168 -9.87 6.79 -11.72
C LEU A 168 -8.84 6.37 -12.78
N TYR A 169 -9.31 5.85 -13.91
CA TYR A 169 -8.44 5.17 -14.87
C TYR A 169 -8.40 5.82 -16.24
N GLY A 170 -9.34 6.70 -16.56
CA GLY A 170 -9.38 7.49 -17.78
C GLY A 170 -8.52 8.76 -17.75
N GLY A 171 -8.37 9.42 -18.91
CA GLY A 171 -7.70 10.73 -19.02
C GLY A 171 -6.20 10.71 -18.71
N TRP A 172 -5.46 9.66 -19.12
CA TRP A 172 -4.02 9.52 -18.93
C TRP A 172 -3.27 9.37 -20.27
N ALA A 173 -2.15 10.01 -20.37
CA ALA A 173 -1.11 9.70 -21.34
C ALA A 173 -0.11 8.68 -20.75
N PHE A 174 0.66 7.99 -21.63
CA PHE A 174 1.60 6.95 -21.22
C PHE A 174 2.95 7.10 -21.91
N VAL A 175 4.03 7.00 -21.13
CA VAL A 175 5.40 6.98 -21.67
C VAL A 175 5.53 5.81 -22.66
N PRO A 176 6.00 6.04 -23.90
CA PRO A 176 6.11 4.99 -24.91
C PRO A 176 7.09 3.87 -24.50
N ALA A 177 6.86 2.67 -25.07
CA ALA A 177 7.64 1.48 -24.73
C ALA A 177 9.14 1.60 -25.09
N PHE A 178 9.44 2.35 -26.16
CA PHE A 178 10.79 2.53 -26.68
C PHE A 178 11.03 4.00 -27.04
N PRO A 179 12.25 4.50 -26.85
CA PRO A 179 12.61 5.81 -27.36
C PRO A 179 12.47 5.84 -28.90
N PRO A 180 12.14 6.98 -29.49
CA PRO A 180 12.07 7.11 -30.95
C PRO A 180 13.43 6.82 -31.61
N ALA A 181 13.43 6.40 -32.88
CA ALA A 181 14.65 6.24 -33.67
C ALA A 181 15.46 7.54 -33.67
N GLY A 182 16.75 7.47 -33.38
CA GLY A 182 17.62 8.65 -33.28
C GLY A 182 17.62 9.36 -31.93
N ALA A 183 17.00 8.74 -30.87
CA ALA A 183 17.09 9.27 -29.53
C ALA A 183 18.55 9.47 -29.08
N PRO A 184 18.86 10.53 -28.32
CA PRO A 184 20.20 10.78 -27.81
C PRO A 184 20.72 9.63 -26.95
N GLU A 185 21.98 9.28 -27.10
CA GLU A 185 22.66 8.36 -26.19
C GLU A 185 22.81 9.04 -24.80
N GLY A 186 22.74 8.26 -23.73
CA GLY A 186 22.92 8.76 -22.37
C GLY A 186 21.66 9.39 -21.75
N HIS A 187 20.50 8.94 -22.13
CA HIS A 187 19.21 9.35 -21.60
C HIS A 187 19.14 9.23 -20.04
N LEU A 188 18.83 10.35 -19.38
CA LEU A 188 18.72 10.42 -17.93
C LEU A 188 17.27 10.10 -17.49
N TRP A 189 16.99 8.86 -17.17
CA TRP A 189 15.66 8.38 -16.80
C TRP A 189 14.99 9.10 -15.61
N LYS A 190 15.72 9.85 -14.80
CA LYS A 190 15.15 10.65 -13.71
C LYS A 190 14.69 12.05 -14.12
N ARG A 191 15.17 12.55 -15.25
CA ARG A 191 14.94 13.94 -15.68
C ARG A 191 14.26 14.04 -17.02
N THR A 192 14.35 13.02 -17.84
CA THR A 192 13.87 13.06 -19.21
C THR A 192 13.01 11.86 -19.55
N LEU A 193 12.01 12.07 -20.38
CA LEU A 193 11.19 11.02 -20.98
C LEU A 193 10.79 11.41 -22.40
N PHE A 194 10.44 10.43 -23.22
CA PHE A 194 9.83 10.69 -24.51
C PHE A 194 8.31 10.65 -24.39
N VAL A 195 7.65 11.56 -25.11
CA VAL A 195 6.19 11.54 -25.26
C VAL A 195 5.82 10.92 -26.61
N LYS A 196 4.58 10.43 -26.73
CA LYS A 196 4.04 9.95 -27.99
C LYS A 196 3.81 11.12 -28.97
N PRO A 197 3.72 10.87 -30.29
CA PRO A 197 3.46 11.96 -31.26
C PRO A 197 2.21 12.78 -30.97
N GLU A 198 1.14 12.12 -30.54
CA GLU A 198 -0.14 12.73 -30.19
C GLU A 198 -0.09 13.56 -28.89
N ASP A 199 0.90 13.30 -28.03
CA ASP A 199 1.08 13.98 -26.75
C ASP A 199 2.04 15.19 -26.84
N VAL A 200 2.57 15.49 -28.06
CA VAL A 200 3.41 16.66 -28.25
C VAL A 200 2.58 17.93 -28.12
N ARG A 201 3.01 18.83 -27.25
CA ARG A 201 2.36 20.12 -26.96
C ARG A 201 3.31 21.27 -27.18
N THR A 202 2.73 22.44 -27.42
CA THR A 202 3.45 23.71 -27.52
C THR A 202 2.79 24.70 -26.57
N TRP A 203 3.54 25.18 -25.61
CA TRP A 203 3.06 26.14 -24.61
C TRP A 203 3.83 27.45 -24.72
N ALA A 204 3.18 28.58 -24.51
CA ALA A 204 3.82 29.90 -24.44
C ALA A 204 4.82 29.98 -23.28
N HIS A 205 4.49 29.30 -22.17
CA HIS A 205 5.29 29.27 -20.93
C HIS A 205 5.52 27.82 -20.46
N PRO A 206 6.35 27.03 -21.17
CA PRO A 206 6.61 25.63 -20.79
C PRO A 206 7.17 25.49 -19.38
N GLU A 207 7.85 26.53 -18.87
CA GLU A 207 8.41 26.58 -17.52
C GLU A 207 7.35 26.63 -16.40
N ASP A 208 6.08 26.90 -16.73
CA ASP A 208 4.97 26.93 -15.79
C ASP A 208 4.21 25.61 -15.75
N VAL A 209 4.40 24.80 -16.76
CA VAL A 209 3.77 23.48 -16.89
C VAL A 209 4.32 22.50 -15.86
N GLU A 210 3.46 21.68 -15.31
CA GLU A 210 3.80 20.60 -14.40
C GLU A 210 3.44 19.25 -15.04
N LEU A 211 4.29 18.25 -14.83
CA LEU A 211 4.05 16.86 -15.17
C LEU A 211 3.61 16.12 -13.91
N ASP A 212 2.37 15.64 -13.86
CA ASP A 212 1.93 14.67 -12.85
C ASP A 212 2.16 13.27 -13.40
N ILE A 213 3.07 12.51 -12.79
CA ILE A 213 3.53 11.21 -13.27
C ILE A 213 3.64 10.16 -12.17
N PHE A 214 3.16 8.95 -12.44
CA PHE A 214 3.40 7.78 -11.60
C PHE A 214 4.68 7.07 -12.05
N ALA A 215 5.80 7.50 -11.51
CA ALA A 215 7.13 7.04 -11.90
C ALA A 215 7.41 5.58 -11.50
N GLN A 216 8.35 4.94 -12.16
CA GLN A 216 8.89 3.61 -11.92
C GLN A 216 7.78 2.54 -11.84
N TYR A 217 7.51 2.01 -10.65
CA TYR A 217 6.52 0.94 -10.45
C TYR A 217 5.09 1.47 -10.26
N GLY A 218 4.86 2.80 -10.33
CA GLY A 218 3.53 3.37 -10.13
C GLY A 218 3.02 3.28 -8.69
N TRP A 219 3.93 3.31 -7.71
CA TRP A 219 3.56 3.27 -6.30
C TRP A 219 2.81 4.51 -5.85
N TRP A 220 3.15 5.69 -6.40
CA TRP A 220 2.48 6.97 -6.23
C TRP A 220 2.93 7.97 -7.28
N ASN A 221 2.28 9.13 -7.33
CA ASN A 221 2.59 10.19 -8.27
C ASN A 221 3.63 11.19 -7.77
N PHE A 222 4.22 11.88 -8.74
CA PHE A 222 5.06 13.07 -8.54
C PHE A 222 4.55 14.19 -9.44
N ILE A 223 4.52 15.41 -8.92
CA ILE A 223 4.19 16.61 -9.70
C ILE A 223 5.48 17.41 -9.88
N GLU A 224 6.05 17.35 -11.07
CA GLU A 224 7.36 17.91 -11.37
C GLU A 224 7.28 19.00 -12.43
N PRO A 225 7.95 20.18 -12.23
CA PRO A 225 7.93 21.25 -13.21
C PRO A 225 8.70 20.87 -14.48
N VAL A 226 8.11 21.17 -15.63
CA VAL A 226 8.72 20.99 -16.96
C VAL A 226 9.76 22.08 -17.21
N ALA A 227 10.89 21.71 -17.79
CA ALA A 227 11.88 22.66 -18.31
C ALA A 227 11.66 22.92 -19.79
N SER A 228 11.41 21.87 -20.58
CA SER A 228 11.15 21.97 -22.02
C SER A 228 10.51 20.68 -22.57
N LEU A 229 9.77 20.83 -23.66
CA LEU A 229 9.39 19.75 -24.56
C LEU A 229 9.84 20.12 -25.96
N ASP A 230 10.74 19.30 -26.54
CA ASP A 230 11.19 19.47 -27.93
C ASP A 230 10.22 18.74 -28.87
N PRO A 231 9.46 19.45 -29.72
CA PRO A 231 8.51 18.82 -30.64
C PRO A 231 9.15 17.92 -31.70
N ALA A 232 10.40 18.21 -32.10
CA ALA A 232 11.08 17.46 -33.14
C ALA A 232 11.58 16.11 -32.64
N THR A 233 12.16 16.06 -31.45
CA THR A 233 12.68 14.85 -30.82
C THR A 233 11.69 14.17 -29.91
N ARG A 234 10.63 14.87 -29.52
CA ARG A 234 9.61 14.46 -28.53
C ARG A 234 10.21 14.22 -27.13
N LEU A 235 11.33 14.87 -26.85
CA LEU A 235 12.02 14.77 -25.57
C LEU A 235 11.44 15.81 -24.59
N LEU A 236 10.84 15.34 -23.52
CA LEU A 236 10.48 16.13 -22.37
C LEU A 236 11.63 16.16 -21.37
N THR A 237 11.98 17.34 -20.87
CA THR A 237 12.98 17.54 -19.83
C THR A 237 12.34 18.21 -18.62
N LEU A 238 12.56 17.65 -17.41
CA LEU A 238 12.13 18.23 -16.14
C LEU A 238 13.15 19.23 -15.59
N LYS A 239 12.73 20.18 -14.74
CA LYS A 239 13.65 21.15 -14.09
C LYS A 239 14.58 20.48 -13.09
N LYS A 240 14.17 19.39 -12.47
CA LYS A 240 14.93 18.62 -11.48
C LYS A 240 14.71 17.12 -11.70
N ASP A 241 15.55 16.29 -11.08
CA ASP A 241 15.38 14.85 -11.11
C ASP A 241 14.11 14.45 -10.34
N CYS A 242 13.29 13.59 -10.91
CA CYS A 242 12.26 12.87 -10.18
C CYS A 242 12.91 11.92 -9.15
N ALA A 243 12.25 11.65 -8.05
CA ALA A 243 12.78 10.76 -7.03
C ALA A 243 12.99 9.32 -7.54
N TYR A 244 12.18 8.90 -8.50
CA TYR A 244 12.27 7.59 -9.16
C TYR A 244 12.50 7.73 -10.66
N ASP A 245 12.97 6.64 -11.26
CA ASP A 245 13.19 6.57 -12.70
C ASP A 245 11.87 6.66 -13.47
N LEU A 246 11.91 7.35 -14.62
CA LEU A 246 10.77 7.52 -15.52
C LEU A 246 10.78 6.38 -16.53
N HIS A 247 9.94 5.37 -16.30
CA HIS A 247 9.94 4.13 -17.07
C HIS A 247 8.92 4.15 -18.22
N PRO A 248 9.11 3.32 -19.24
CA PRO A 248 8.06 3.00 -20.20
C PRO A 248 6.75 2.61 -19.49
N HIS A 249 5.63 2.99 -20.10
CA HIS A 249 4.27 2.74 -19.60
C HIS A 249 3.87 3.51 -18.34
N ASN A 250 4.73 4.33 -17.75
CA ASN A 250 4.31 5.24 -16.69
C ASN A 250 3.22 6.17 -17.20
N ARG A 251 2.11 6.24 -16.47
CA ARG A 251 1.01 7.15 -16.79
C ARG A 251 1.34 8.56 -16.33
N TYR A 252 0.91 9.54 -17.10
CA TYR A 252 1.10 10.96 -16.77
C TYR A 252 0.01 11.84 -17.37
N HIS A 253 -0.06 13.06 -16.89
CA HIS A 253 -0.72 14.16 -17.56
C HIS A 253 0.09 15.45 -17.37
N PHE A 254 -0.05 16.38 -18.33
CA PHE A 254 0.41 17.75 -18.16
C PHE A 254 -0.65 18.57 -17.48
N GLN A 255 -0.27 19.54 -16.67
CA GLN A 255 -1.20 20.47 -16.06
C GLN A 255 -0.61 21.87 -15.92
N ASN A 256 -1.48 22.85 -15.65
CA ASN A 256 -1.12 24.24 -15.40
C ASN A 256 -0.58 24.95 -16.66
N ALA A 257 -1.31 24.86 -17.77
CA ALA A 257 -1.09 25.60 -18.99
C ALA A 257 -2.40 26.25 -19.49
N LEU A 258 -2.33 27.47 -20.01
CA LEU A 258 -3.51 28.15 -20.55
C LEU A 258 -4.03 27.45 -21.82
N GLU A 259 -3.15 26.90 -22.61
CA GLU A 259 -3.45 26.20 -23.86
C GLU A 259 -4.22 24.88 -23.65
N GLU A 260 -4.17 24.35 -22.45
CA GLU A 260 -4.90 23.15 -22.05
C GLU A 260 -6.21 23.48 -21.29
N LEU A 261 -6.63 24.76 -21.29
CA LEU A 261 -7.93 25.19 -20.76
C LEU A 261 -9.00 25.02 -21.85
N ASP A 262 -9.39 23.78 -22.14
CA ASP A 262 -10.24 23.44 -23.27
C ASP A 262 -11.45 22.57 -22.93
N ALA A 263 -11.72 22.37 -21.62
CA ALA A 263 -12.88 21.63 -21.13
C ALA A 263 -13.66 22.36 -20.00
N PRO A 264 -14.98 22.17 -19.91
CA PRO A 264 -15.78 22.72 -18.81
C PRO A 264 -15.31 22.22 -17.44
N GLY A 265 -15.22 23.13 -16.45
CA GLY A 265 -14.74 22.85 -15.09
C GLY A 265 -13.23 23.06 -14.93
N GLU A 266 -12.53 23.39 -16.00
CA GLU A 266 -11.10 23.68 -15.92
C GLU A 266 -10.79 25.13 -15.60
N TRP A 267 -9.64 25.36 -14.95
CA TRP A 267 -9.13 26.67 -14.61
C TRP A 267 -7.62 26.77 -14.74
N PHE A 268 -7.13 27.99 -14.97
CA PHE A 268 -5.71 28.32 -15.05
C PHE A 268 -5.43 29.68 -14.38
N TYR A 269 -4.33 29.78 -13.65
CA TYR A 269 -3.83 31.05 -13.10
C TYR A 269 -2.53 31.44 -13.77
N ASP A 270 -2.57 32.57 -14.49
CA ASP A 270 -1.39 33.17 -15.06
C ASP A 270 -0.65 34.01 -14.00
N LYS A 271 0.47 33.48 -13.51
CA LYS A 271 1.32 34.16 -12.51
C LYS A 271 2.02 35.40 -13.04
N HIS A 272 2.14 35.59 -14.38
CA HIS A 272 2.83 36.71 -15.01
C HIS A 272 1.91 37.95 -15.06
N SER A 273 0.64 37.73 -15.31
CA SER A 273 -0.38 38.81 -15.37
C SER A 273 -1.22 38.92 -14.08
N GLY A 274 -1.24 37.93 -13.24
CA GLY A 274 -2.13 37.87 -12.06
C GLY A 274 -3.58 37.55 -12.41
N VAL A 275 -3.85 37.04 -13.60
CA VAL A 275 -5.20 36.77 -14.12
C VAL A 275 -5.55 35.29 -13.90
N LEU A 276 -6.73 35.05 -13.38
CA LEU A 276 -7.35 33.75 -13.25
C LEU A 276 -8.33 33.54 -14.41
N TYR A 277 -8.17 32.43 -15.13
CA TYR A 277 -9.05 32.00 -16.21
C TYR A 277 -9.83 30.77 -15.73
N PHE A 278 -11.12 30.70 -16.11
CA PHE A 278 -12.00 29.60 -15.70
C PHE A 278 -13.05 29.32 -16.78
N TRP A 279 -13.21 28.08 -17.14
CA TRP A 279 -14.35 27.62 -17.93
C TRP A 279 -15.39 27.01 -16.98
N PRO A 280 -16.49 27.73 -16.67
CA PRO A 280 -17.49 27.21 -15.75
C PRO A 280 -18.06 25.87 -16.23
N PRO A 281 -18.34 24.93 -15.31
CA PRO A 281 -18.99 23.68 -15.66
C PRO A 281 -20.39 23.93 -16.27
N VAL A 282 -20.83 23.10 -17.20
CA VAL A 282 -22.18 23.17 -17.76
C VAL A 282 -23.15 22.76 -16.65
N ASP A 283 -24.25 23.52 -16.46
CA ASP A 283 -25.23 23.40 -15.36
C ASP A 283 -25.43 21.98 -14.85
N SER A 284 -25.04 21.73 -13.62
CA SER A 284 -25.05 20.44 -12.97
C SER A 284 -26.39 20.13 -12.26
N ALA A 285 -27.52 20.41 -12.88
CA ALA A 285 -28.76 19.86 -12.35
C ALA A 285 -28.86 18.32 -12.54
N SER A 286 -27.83 17.69 -13.16
CA SER A 286 -27.81 16.26 -13.47
C SER A 286 -26.42 15.60 -13.45
N GLN A 287 -25.35 16.27 -13.00
CA GLN A 287 -24.03 15.65 -12.89
C GLN A 287 -23.52 15.77 -11.45
N SER A 288 -23.45 14.63 -10.76
CA SER A 288 -22.63 14.49 -9.56
C SER A 288 -21.20 14.99 -9.85
N SER A 289 -20.57 15.67 -8.89
CA SER A 289 -19.15 16.08 -8.94
C SER A 289 -18.31 14.96 -9.56
N PRO A 290 -17.32 15.25 -10.43
CA PRO A 290 -16.40 14.25 -10.95
C PRO A 290 -15.72 13.43 -9.86
N LEU A 291 -15.80 13.89 -8.61
CA LEU A 291 -15.28 13.26 -7.39
C LEU A 291 -16.42 12.89 -6.40
N ALA A 292 -17.69 12.88 -6.82
CA ALA A 292 -18.80 12.49 -5.97
C ALA A 292 -18.82 10.97 -5.71
N PRO A 293 -19.31 10.54 -4.53
CA PRO A 293 -19.38 9.13 -4.17
C PRO A 293 -20.20 8.33 -5.20
N ARG A 294 -19.73 7.14 -5.57
CA ARG A 294 -20.63 6.13 -6.18
C ARG A 294 -21.58 5.69 -5.07
N GLU A 295 -22.88 5.93 -5.25
CA GLU A 295 -23.89 5.21 -4.49
C GLU A 295 -23.65 3.71 -4.70
N GLU A 296 -23.70 2.93 -3.61
CA GLU A 296 -23.61 1.47 -3.64
C GLU A 296 -24.63 0.92 -4.64
N GLN A 297 -24.18 0.55 -5.82
CA GLN A 297 -24.96 -0.28 -6.72
C GLN A 297 -24.92 -1.70 -6.14
N SER A 298 -25.96 -2.03 -5.38
CA SER A 298 -26.32 -3.41 -5.07
C SER A 298 -26.39 -4.21 -6.38
N ALA A 299 -25.78 -5.40 -6.36
CA ALA A 299 -25.80 -6.34 -7.48
C ALA A 299 -27.23 -6.51 -8.06
N PRO A 300 -27.38 -6.64 -9.39
CA PRO A 300 -28.69 -6.76 -9.99
C PRO A 300 -29.38 -8.05 -9.55
N SER A 301 -30.49 -7.92 -8.82
CA SER A 301 -31.45 -9.00 -8.63
C SER A 301 -32.28 -9.11 -9.89
N ASP A 302 -32.24 -10.27 -10.53
CA ASP A 302 -33.16 -10.65 -11.60
C ASP A 302 -34.60 -10.43 -11.15
N LYS A 303 -35.28 -9.47 -11.74
CA LYS A 303 -36.75 -9.41 -11.79
C LYS A 303 -37.18 -9.00 -13.18
N GLU A 304 -38.07 -9.87 -13.69
CA GLU A 304 -38.71 -9.83 -14.99
C GLU A 304 -39.34 -8.49 -15.34
N ALA A 305 -39.28 -8.18 -16.64
CA ALA A 305 -39.91 -7.04 -17.29
C ALA A 305 -41.42 -7.21 -17.43
N ALA A 306 -42.17 -6.15 -17.18
CA ALA A 306 -43.53 -5.97 -17.68
C ALA A 306 -43.63 -4.60 -18.37
N PRO A 307 -44.45 -4.44 -19.43
CA PRO A 307 -44.21 -3.47 -20.47
C PRO A 307 -44.86 -2.10 -20.28
N ASN A 308 -44.25 -1.15 -20.96
CA ASN A 308 -44.56 0.25 -21.12
C ASN A 308 -45.99 0.65 -21.41
N SER A 309 -46.37 1.83 -20.96
CA SER A 309 -47.32 2.70 -21.64
C SER A 309 -46.70 4.11 -21.85
N ASP A 310 -46.69 4.51 -23.13
CA ASP A 310 -46.32 5.83 -23.64
C ASP A 310 -47.12 6.98 -23.04
N THR A 311 -46.45 8.11 -22.71
CA THR A 311 -47.06 9.43 -22.99
C THR A 311 -45.99 10.45 -23.34
N THR A 312 -45.98 10.83 -24.60
CA THR A 312 -45.31 11.99 -25.18
C THR A 312 -45.93 13.27 -24.67
N SER A 313 -45.10 14.21 -24.16
CA SER A 313 -45.43 15.64 -24.28
C SER A 313 -44.17 16.44 -24.57
N ALA A 314 -44.09 16.86 -25.83
CA ALA A 314 -43.17 17.84 -26.31
C ALA A 314 -43.50 19.22 -25.72
N ASN A 315 -42.54 19.87 -25.06
CA ASN A 315 -42.60 21.30 -24.85
C ASN A 315 -41.34 21.94 -25.48
N ASN A 316 -41.57 22.57 -26.62
CA ASN A 316 -40.70 23.56 -27.23
C ASN A 316 -40.49 24.70 -26.24
N ALA A 317 -39.28 24.89 -25.73
CA ALA A 317 -38.82 26.11 -25.10
C ALA A 317 -37.75 26.78 -25.96
N SER A 318 -38.11 27.91 -26.50
CA SER A 318 -37.32 28.82 -27.30
C SER A 318 -35.93 29.13 -26.71
N SER A 319 -34.92 29.09 -27.58
CA SER A 319 -33.58 29.63 -27.32
C SER A 319 -33.63 31.12 -27.13
N SER A 320 -33.76 31.60 -25.88
CA SER A 320 -33.49 32.94 -25.52
C SER A 320 -32.15 33.01 -24.80
N SER A 321 -31.27 33.89 -25.28
CA SER A 321 -29.99 34.33 -24.74
C SER A 321 -29.94 34.29 -23.18
N ARG A 322 -29.30 33.28 -22.59
CA ARG A 322 -28.94 33.26 -21.19
C ARG A 322 -27.63 34.06 -21.00
N GLY A 323 -27.77 35.40 -20.99
CA GLY A 323 -26.74 36.28 -20.47
C GLY A 323 -26.51 35.93 -19.01
N ALA A 324 -25.25 35.83 -18.63
CA ALA A 324 -24.60 35.85 -17.33
C ALA A 324 -25.55 35.73 -16.11
N ARG A 325 -26.22 34.61 -15.91
CA ARG A 325 -26.77 34.26 -14.59
C ARG A 325 -25.57 33.88 -13.72
N GLY A 326 -25.32 34.71 -12.73
CA GLY A 326 -24.15 34.91 -11.93
C GLY A 326 -23.31 33.66 -11.67
N LEU A 327 -22.01 33.80 -11.89
CA LEU A 327 -20.93 32.97 -11.32
C LEU A 327 -21.08 33.04 -9.79
N LEU A 328 -21.83 32.06 -9.20
CA LEU A 328 -22.49 32.26 -7.91
C LEU A 328 -21.49 32.30 -6.75
N SER A 329 -20.47 31.46 -6.69
CA SER A 329 -19.52 31.45 -5.57
C SER A 329 -18.18 30.83 -5.92
N ILE A 330 -17.38 31.55 -6.71
CA ILE A 330 -16.00 31.11 -7.01
C ILE A 330 -15.06 31.62 -5.93
N ARG A 331 -14.25 30.73 -5.37
CA ARG A 331 -13.32 30.97 -4.27
C ARG A 331 -11.94 30.41 -4.52
N LEU A 332 -10.91 31.12 -4.04
CA LEU A 332 -9.52 30.67 -4.06
C LEU A 332 -9.08 30.32 -2.64
N PRO A 333 -8.90 29.04 -2.30
CA PRO A 333 -8.32 28.60 -1.02
C PRO A 333 -6.91 29.18 -0.82
N LEU A 334 -6.74 30.07 0.16
CA LEU A 334 -5.47 30.72 0.46
C LEU A 334 -4.92 30.42 1.84
N THR A 335 -5.80 30.25 2.84
CA THR A 335 -5.34 29.99 4.20
C THR A 335 -4.68 28.62 4.29
N ASP A 336 -3.59 28.55 5.03
CA ASP A 336 -2.82 27.30 5.21
C ASP A 336 -3.37 26.41 6.33
N ALA A 337 -4.24 26.94 7.20
CA ALA A 337 -5.00 26.20 8.19
C ALA A 337 -6.14 27.07 8.73
N PHE A 338 -7.17 26.46 9.34
CA PHE A 338 -8.16 27.18 10.14
C PHE A 338 -7.66 27.38 11.57
N PHE A 339 -7.11 26.31 12.16
CA PHE A 339 -6.64 26.33 13.54
C PHE A 339 -5.21 25.77 13.65
N LYS A 340 -4.33 26.55 14.32
CA LYS A 340 -2.97 26.13 14.68
C LYS A 340 -2.83 26.13 16.19
N ILE A 341 -2.70 24.97 16.79
CA ILE A 341 -2.63 24.79 18.25
C ILE A 341 -1.18 24.45 18.62
N LYS A 342 -0.52 25.32 19.40
CA LYS A 342 0.90 25.18 19.79
C LYS A 342 1.06 25.21 21.28
N GLY A 343 1.33 24.06 21.91
CA GLY A 343 1.58 23.90 23.35
C GLY A 343 0.37 24.23 24.24
N ALA A 344 -0.81 24.45 23.67
CA ALA A 344 -2.03 24.70 24.44
C ALA A 344 -2.61 23.39 24.98
N LYS A 345 -3.39 23.49 26.07
CA LYS A 345 -4.05 22.36 26.73
C LYS A 345 -5.56 22.54 26.75
N ASN A 346 -6.30 21.43 26.74
CA ASN A 346 -7.76 21.42 26.85
C ASN A 346 -8.43 22.31 25.78
N ILE A 347 -8.02 22.16 24.51
CA ILE A 347 -8.67 22.80 23.38
C ILE A 347 -9.70 21.85 22.79
N THR A 348 -10.94 22.30 22.66
CA THR A 348 -12.00 21.56 21.96
C THR A 348 -12.46 22.31 20.73
N ILE A 349 -12.45 21.63 19.56
CA ILE A 349 -13.04 22.13 18.31
C ILE A 349 -14.20 21.20 17.96
N ARG A 350 -15.42 21.76 17.86
CA ARG A 350 -16.63 20.95 17.79
C ARG A 350 -17.67 21.50 16.83
N GLY A 351 -18.31 20.61 16.05
CA GLY A 351 -19.56 20.92 15.33
C GLY A 351 -19.40 21.92 14.18
N LEU A 352 -18.20 22.02 13.60
CA LEU A 352 -17.88 22.95 12.51
C LEU A 352 -17.68 22.20 11.19
N THR A 353 -18.11 22.84 10.09
CA THR A 353 -17.68 22.47 8.74
C THR A 353 -16.49 23.31 8.35
N LEU A 354 -15.36 22.67 7.97
CA LEU A 354 -14.12 23.30 7.52
C LEU A 354 -13.88 22.96 6.06
N THR A 355 -13.82 23.95 5.17
CA THR A 355 -13.66 23.69 3.74
C THR A 355 -12.81 24.75 3.04
N GLY A 356 -12.09 24.34 1.99
CA GLY A 356 -11.35 25.26 1.12
C GLY A 356 -10.17 25.94 1.82
N CYS A 357 -9.25 25.18 2.43
CA CYS A 357 -7.93 25.68 2.81
C CYS A 357 -6.81 25.03 1.98
N HIS A 358 -5.68 25.70 1.87
CA HIS A 358 -4.54 25.27 1.08
C HIS A 358 -3.68 24.21 1.80
N GLY A 359 -3.53 24.34 3.09
CA GLY A 359 -2.77 23.38 3.94
C GLY A 359 -3.68 22.46 4.75
N SER A 360 -3.19 21.95 5.87
CA SER A 360 -3.98 21.12 6.79
C SER A 360 -5.00 21.95 7.54
N ALA A 361 -6.25 21.48 7.60
CA ALA A 361 -7.32 22.27 8.21
C ALA A 361 -7.07 22.59 9.69
N ILE A 362 -6.60 21.60 10.47
CA ILE A 362 -6.28 21.76 11.89
C ILE A 362 -4.90 21.16 12.14
N THR A 363 -4.02 21.88 12.86
CA THR A 363 -2.72 21.38 13.29
C THR A 363 -2.51 21.51 14.77
N PHE A 364 -1.99 20.44 15.39
CA PHE A 364 -1.57 20.41 16.79
C PHE A 364 -0.07 20.16 16.86
N GLU A 365 0.65 21.02 17.58
CA GLU A 365 2.08 20.91 17.86
C GLU A 365 2.30 20.95 19.36
N ARG A 366 2.75 19.87 20.00
CA ARG A 366 2.97 19.75 21.44
C ARG A 366 1.74 20.18 22.28
N ALA A 367 0.57 19.92 21.78
CA ALA A 367 -0.69 20.20 22.47
C ALA A 367 -1.06 19.03 23.42
N GLU A 368 -1.79 19.33 24.49
CA GLU A 368 -2.18 18.33 25.47
C GLU A 368 -3.70 18.34 25.72
N ASP A 369 -4.29 17.14 25.88
CA ASP A 369 -5.69 16.93 26.24
C ASP A 369 -6.66 17.69 25.31
N CYS A 370 -6.42 17.63 24.00
CA CYS A 370 -7.22 18.35 23.00
C CYS A 370 -8.17 17.41 22.26
N LEU A 371 -9.29 17.98 21.80
CA LEU A 371 -10.36 17.25 21.14
C LEU A 371 -10.84 17.95 19.87
N VAL A 372 -10.95 17.20 18.77
CA VAL A 372 -11.72 17.57 17.57
C VAL A 372 -12.88 16.59 17.48
N GLU A 373 -14.12 17.08 17.54
CA GLU A 373 -15.26 16.19 17.48
C GLU A 373 -16.42 16.75 16.67
N LYS A 374 -17.17 15.83 16.02
CA LYS A 374 -18.38 16.15 15.26
C LYS A 374 -18.15 17.28 14.26
N CYS A 375 -16.96 17.30 13.62
CA CYS A 375 -16.61 18.25 12.58
C CYS A 375 -16.68 17.58 11.21
N THR A 376 -17.10 18.35 10.20
CA THR A 376 -16.94 17.98 8.79
C THR A 376 -15.74 18.72 8.22
N ILE A 377 -14.71 18.01 7.76
CA ILE A 377 -13.48 18.55 7.18
C ILE A 377 -13.37 18.07 5.75
N THR A 378 -13.61 18.95 4.79
CA THR A 378 -13.70 18.54 3.39
C THR A 378 -13.05 19.52 2.44
N LYS A 379 -12.52 19.00 1.31
CA LYS A 379 -11.90 19.82 0.23
C LYS A 379 -10.78 20.73 0.76
N VAL A 380 -9.97 20.17 1.68
CA VAL A 380 -8.83 20.86 2.31
C VAL A 380 -7.52 20.27 1.84
N GLY A 381 -6.44 21.07 1.87
CA GLY A 381 -5.09 20.63 1.52
C GLY A 381 -4.83 20.63 0.02
N ALA A 382 -3.64 21.10 -0.33
CA ALA A 382 -2.97 20.80 -1.60
C ALA A 382 -2.15 19.51 -1.46
N PHE A 383 -1.06 19.34 -2.21
CA PHE A 383 -0.26 18.10 -2.24
C PHE A 383 0.25 17.63 -0.85
N HIS A 384 0.47 18.54 0.09
CA HIS A 384 0.96 18.21 1.45
C HIS A 384 -0.07 18.46 2.57
N GLY A 385 -1.27 18.91 2.24
CA GLY A 385 -2.29 19.28 3.23
C GLY A 385 -3.18 18.09 3.62
N SER A 386 -3.29 17.83 4.93
CA SER A 386 -4.16 16.81 5.53
C SER A 386 -5.43 17.44 6.14
N GLY A 387 -6.41 16.61 6.48
CA GLY A 387 -7.55 17.10 7.28
C GLY A 387 -7.08 17.57 8.67
N VAL A 388 -6.48 16.68 9.46
CA VAL A 388 -5.91 16.99 10.79
C VAL A 388 -4.49 16.47 10.88
N GLY A 389 -3.58 17.32 11.39
CA GLY A 389 -2.19 16.98 11.69
C GLY A 389 -1.89 17.12 13.18
N VAL A 390 -1.29 16.10 13.80
CA VAL A 390 -0.89 16.10 15.21
C VAL A 390 0.58 15.71 15.31
N SER A 391 1.39 16.55 15.95
CA SER A 391 2.79 16.27 16.22
C SER A 391 3.13 16.50 17.69
N ASP A 392 3.69 15.48 18.32
CA ASP A 392 4.05 15.48 19.73
C ASP A 392 2.92 15.89 20.67
N GLY A 393 3.22 16.19 21.94
CA GLY A 393 2.22 16.55 22.93
C GLY A 393 1.66 15.34 23.67
N LYS A 394 0.38 15.36 24.02
CA LYS A 394 -0.25 14.29 24.78
C LYS A 394 -1.76 14.28 24.60
N ASN A 395 -2.35 13.07 24.45
CA ASN A 395 -3.78 12.82 24.49
C ASN A 395 -4.59 13.79 23.58
N VAL A 396 -4.21 13.90 22.30
CA VAL A 396 -5.03 14.55 21.28
C VAL A 396 -5.96 13.51 20.66
N ARG A 397 -7.25 13.82 20.60
CA ARG A 397 -8.29 12.93 20.10
C ARG A 397 -9.05 13.58 18.95
N VAL A 398 -9.24 12.82 17.87
CA VAL A 398 -10.16 13.17 16.76
C VAL A 398 -11.28 12.14 16.76
N SER A 399 -12.52 12.59 16.93
CA SER A 399 -13.64 11.69 17.22
C SER A 399 -14.92 12.14 16.50
N HIS A 400 -15.70 11.18 15.98
CA HIS A 400 -17.00 11.42 15.33
C HIS A 400 -16.93 12.47 14.21
N CYS A 401 -15.83 12.53 13.46
CA CYS A 401 -15.63 13.48 12.38
C CYS A 401 -15.86 12.83 11.01
N GLU A 402 -16.40 13.63 10.09
CA GLU A 402 -16.43 13.36 8.65
C GLU A 402 -15.21 14.01 8.02
N ILE A 403 -14.31 13.26 7.37
CA ILE A 403 -13.10 13.80 6.72
C ILE A 403 -13.02 13.28 5.30
N SER A 404 -13.08 14.20 4.32
CA SER A 404 -13.16 13.81 2.92
C SER A 404 -12.45 14.79 1.97
N PHE A 405 -12.11 14.29 0.78
CA PHE A 405 -11.51 15.09 -0.30
C PHE A 405 -10.29 15.91 0.15
N THR A 406 -9.45 15.31 1.01
CA THR A 406 -8.19 15.94 1.43
C THR A 406 -7.15 15.85 0.32
N GLY A 407 -6.27 16.84 0.22
CA GLY A 407 -5.21 16.85 -0.78
C GLY A 407 -4.16 15.75 -0.54
N SER A 408 -3.92 15.40 0.72
CA SER A 408 -3.05 14.33 1.18
C SER A 408 -3.79 13.44 2.19
N ASN A 409 -3.18 13.06 3.32
CA ASN A 409 -3.79 12.16 4.31
C ASN A 409 -5.10 12.72 4.88
N GLY A 410 -5.99 11.83 5.29
CA GLY A 410 -7.13 12.24 6.12
C GLY A 410 -6.65 12.80 7.45
N ILE A 411 -5.95 11.99 8.24
CA ILE A 411 -5.38 12.38 9.55
C ILE A 411 -3.95 11.90 9.64
N SER A 412 -3.07 12.69 10.27
CA SER A 412 -1.68 12.32 10.57
C SER A 412 -1.39 12.49 12.05
N LEU A 413 -0.98 11.42 12.73
CA LEU A 413 -0.57 11.41 14.13
C LEU A 413 0.92 11.09 14.23
N SER A 414 1.67 11.87 15.00
CA SER A 414 3.08 11.60 15.25
C SER A 414 3.53 11.98 16.66
N GLY A 415 4.60 11.34 17.14
CA GLY A 415 5.21 11.65 18.41
C GLY A 415 5.57 10.44 19.25
N GLY A 416 6.13 10.70 20.44
CA GLY A 416 6.59 9.69 21.38
C GLY A 416 8.08 9.37 21.28
N ASP A 417 8.60 8.75 22.33
CA ASP A 417 10.01 8.35 22.42
C ASP A 417 10.15 6.83 22.23
N ARG A 418 10.74 6.44 21.11
CA ARG A 418 10.98 5.04 20.76
C ARG A 418 11.99 4.34 21.70
N LYS A 419 12.90 5.06 22.34
CA LYS A 419 13.87 4.45 23.27
C LYS A 419 13.18 3.95 24.55
N THR A 420 12.31 4.76 25.09
CA THR A 420 11.57 4.44 26.34
C THR A 420 10.21 3.81 26.08
N LEU A 421 9.78 3.75 24.82
CA LEU A 421 8.43 3.36 24.39
C LEU A 421 7.34 4.20 25.09
N THR A 422 7.66 5.45 25.41
CA THR A 422 6.70 6.40 25.98
C THR A 422 5.96 7.12 24.88
N GLY A 423 4.67 6.85 24.75
CA GLY A 423 3.83 7.45 23.74
C GLY A 423 2.94 8.57 24.24
N PRO A 424 2.48 9.46 23.36
CA PRO A 424 1.57 10.55 23.68
C PRO A 424 0.10 10.11 23.80
N GLY A 425 -0.26 8.89 23.37
CA GLY A 425 -1.63 8.38 23.47
C GLY A 425 -2.63 9.09 22.54
N HIS A 426 -2.21 9.49 21.34
CA HIS A 426 -3.15 10.12 20.38
C HIS A 426 -4.09 9.08 19.77
N VAL A 427 -5.37 9.46 19.56
CA VAL A 427 -6.42 8.55 19.13
C VAL A 427 -7.27 9.18 18.02
N VAL A 428 -7.54 8.40 16.97
CA VAL A 428 -8.63 8.64 16.00
C VAL A 428 -9.70 7.58 16.24
N GLU A 429 -10.94 8.00 16.49
CA GLU A 429 -12.03 7.06 16.72
C GLU A 429 -13.37 7.55 16.18
N ASP A 430 -14.22 6.60 15.79
CA ASP A 430 -15.57 6.85 15.28
C ASP A 430 -15.61 7.90 14.15
N CYS A 431 -14.60 7.91 13.31
CA CYS A 431 -14.49 8.85 12.18
C CYS A 431 -14.82 8.15 10.85
N HIS A 432 -15.51 8.89 9.98
CA HIS A 432 -15.72 8.53 8.60
C HIS A 432 -14.68 9.25 7.74
N ILE A 433 -13.78 8.51 7.08
CA ILE A 433 -12.63 9.07 6.34
C ILE A 433 -12.62 8.49 4.93
N HIS A 434 -12.80 9.32 3.91
CA HIS A 434 -12.89 8.84 2.54
C HIS A 434 -12.42 9.86 1.51
N HIS A 435 -12.15 9.39 0.28
CA HIS A 435 -11.69 10.21 -0.86
C HIS A 435 -10.48 11.10 -0.49
N MET A 436 -9.58 10.60 0.36
CA MET A 436 -8.32 11.27 0.67
C MET A 436 -7.35 11.19 -0.52
N GLY A 437 -6.31 12.01 -0.50
CA GLY A 437 -5.22 11.93 -1.49
C GLY A 437 -5.62 12.42 -2.89
N VAL A 438 -6.42 13.49 -2.98
CA VAL A 438 -6.84 14.05 -4.26
C VAL A 438 -5.62 14.44 -5.12
N PHE A 439 -4.58 14.99 -4.51
CA PHE A 439 -3.36 15.39 -5.20
C PHE A 439 -2.18 14.45 -4.92
N ASN A 440 -1.98 14.06 -3.67
CA ASN A 440 -0.89 13.16 -3.28
C ASN A 440 -1.38 11.72 -3.24
N LYS A 441 -1.04 10.93 -4.25
CA LYS A 441 -1.48 9.53 -4.35
C LYS A 441 -0.73 8.55 -3.42
N ASN A 442 0.27 9.03 -2.66
CA ASN A 442 0.86 8.29 -1.54
C ASN A 442 0.09 8.47 -0.22
N ALA A 443 -1.03 9.17 -0.26
CA ALA A 443 -1.84 9.45 0.91
C ALA A 443 -2.58 8.22 1.43
N CYS A 444 -2.88 8.26 2.73
CA CYS A 444 -3.67 7.26 3.44
C CYS A 444 -4.79 7.91 4.26
N GLY A 445 -5.76 7.11 4.69
CA GLY A 445 -6.82 7.59 5.59
C GLY A 445 -6.23 8.11 6.89
N VAL A 446 -5.43 7.29 7.57
CA VAL A 446 -4.73 7.69 8.81
C VAL A 446 -3.28 7.26 8.76
N SER A 447 -2.37 8.21 9.04
CA SER A 447 -0.93 7.95 9.22
C SER A 447 -0.56 7.96 10.70
N LEU A 448 0.07 6.89 11.18
CA LEU A 448 0.55 6.73 12.54
C LEU A 448 2.09 6.67 12.55
N TYR A 449 2.73 7.62 13.18
CA TYR A 449 4.20 7.71 13.21
C TYR A 449 4.72 7.90 14.64
N GLY A 450 5.48 6.93 15.18
CA GLY A 450 6.08 7.03 16.51
C GLY A 450 5.59 5.97 17.48
N VAL A 451 5.07 6.35 18.66
CA VAL A 451 4.75 5.41 19.73
C VAL A 451 3.34 5.65 20.28
N ASP A 452 2.58 4.56 20.52
CA ASP A 452 1.34 4.56 21.29
C ASP A 452 0.24 5.46 20.66
N HIS A 453 -0.03 5.26 19.37
CA HIS A 453 -1.17 5.88 18.69
C HIS A 453 -2.20 4.83 18.33
N ALA A 454 -3.47 5.24 18.23
CA ALA A 454 -4.55 4.33 17.89
C ALA A 454 -5.52 4.89 16.84
N VAL A 455 -5.98 3.98 15.97
CA VAL A 455 -7.14 4.18 15.08
C VAL A 455 -8.17 3.11 15.42
N ARG A 456 -9.35 3.51 15.84
CA ARG A 456 -10.39 2.58 16.32
C ARG A 456 -11.77 2.97 15.80
N HIS A 457 -12.58 1.96 15.51
CA HIS A 457 -14.00 2.16 15.17
C HIS A 457 -14.22 3.17 14.03
N CYS A 458 -13.27 3.28 13.10
CA CYS A 458 -13.39 4.18 11.96
C CYS A 458 -13.92 3.43 10.73
N HIS A 459 -14.56 4.19 9.83
CA HIS A 459 -14.91 3.76 8.49
C HIS A 459 -13.99 4.49 7.51
N ILE A 460 -13.13 3.77 6.80
CA ILE A 460 -12.09 4.34 5.92
C ILE A 460 -12.20 3.70 4.54
N HIS A 461 -12.46 4.50 3.52
CA HIS A 461 -12.67 3.97 2.18
C HIS A 461 -12.36 4.97 1.05
N ASP A 462 -12.44 4.50 -0.19
CA ASP A 462 -12.21 5.27 -1.42
C ASP A 462 -10.89 6.04 -1.39
N GLY A 463 -9.79 5.31 -1.16
CA GLY A 463 -8.46 5.87 -1.07
C GLY A 463 -7.54 5.44 -2.22
N PRO A 464 -6.63 6.33 -2.68
CA PRO A 464 -5.71 6.02 -3.78
C PRO A 464 -4.69 4.94 -3.38
N ARG A 465 -4.40 4.81 -2.08
CA ARG A 465 -3.41 3.88 -1.53
C ARG A 465 -3.92 3.24 -0.22
N MET A 466 -3.18 3.34 0.89
CA MET A 466 -3.49 2.62 2.12
C MET A 466 -4.66 3.27 2.89
N GLY A 467 -5.41 2.45 3.63
CA GLY A 467 -6.35 2.96 4.65
C GLY A 467 -5.59 3.48 5.87
N VAL A 468 -4.70 2.65 6.42
CA VAL A 468 -3.83 3.02 7.55
C VAL A 468 -2.39 2.70 7.20
N GLN A 469 -1.52 3.71 7.26
CA GLN A 469 -0.08 3.56 7.16
C GLN A 469 0.56 3.81 8.52
N MET A 470 1.51 2.96 8.92
CA MET A 470 2.12 3.10 10.23
C MET A 470 3.63 2.85 10.19
N SER A 471 4.36 3.57 11.07
CA SER A 471 5.79 3.37 11.32
C SER A 471 6.11 3.73 12.76
N GLY A 472 6.50 2.74 13.55
CA GLY A 472 6.80 2.94 14.97
C GLY A 472 6.42 1.74 15.82
N ASN A 473 6.08 1.97 17.10
CA ASN A 473 5.92 0.92 18.08
C ASN A 473 4.65 1.10 18.91
N ASN A 474 4.06 -0.01 19.39
CA ASN A 474 2.84 0.02 20.18
C ASN A 474 1.71 0.80 19.49
N LEU A 475 1.51 0.57 18.20
CA LEU A 475 0.49 1.22 17.39
C LEU A 475 -0.73 0.30 17.26
N PHE A 476 -1.93 0.87 17.33
CA PHE A 476 -3.18 0.10 17.41
C PHE A 476 -4.10 0.44 16.24
N VAL A 477 -4.50 -0.58 15.47
CA VAL A 477 -5.48 -0.50 14.39
C VAL A 477 -6.57 -1.51 14.70
N GLU A 478 -7.69 -1.05 15.27
CA GLU A 478 -8.65 -1.95 15.91
C GLU A 478 -10.10 -1.59 15.58
N TYR A 479 -10.93 -2.61 15.29
CA TYR A 479 -12.37 -2.47 15.06
C TYR A 479 -12.75 -1.50 13.94
N ASN A 480 -11.89 -1.33 12.94
CA ASN A 480 -12.17 -0.46 11.81
C ASN A 480 -12.82 -1.23 10.65
N HIS A 481 -13.62 -0.53 9.86
CA HIS A 481 -14.10 -0.98 8.56
C HIS A 481 -13.32 -0.26 7.46
N LEU A 482 -12.56 -1.02 6.66
CA LEU A 482 -11.70 -0.49 5.60
C LEU A 482 -12.03 -1.16 4.26
N HIS A 483 -12.33 -0.39 3.22
CA HIS A 483 -12.62 -0.95 1.90
C HIS A 483 -12.36 0.02 0.75
N HIS A 484 -12.41 -0.49 -0.50
CA HIS A 484 -12.14 0.29 -1.72
C HIS A 484 -10.86 1.11 -1.60
N LEU A 485 -9.75 0.41 -1.33
CA LEU A 485 -8.44 1.01 -1.11
C LEU A 485 -7.44 0.57 -2.21
N CYS A 486 -6.32 1.29 -2.30
CA CYS A 486 -5.32 1.14 -3.36
C CYS A 486 -5.92 1.35 -4.76
N LEU A 487 -6.92 2.23 -4.89
CA LEU A 487 -7.65 2.41 -6.14
C LEU A 487 -6.76 2.90 -7.30
N GLU A 488 -5.70 3.67 -7.02
CA GLU A 488 -4.86 4.28 -8.05
C GLU A 488 -3.39 3.82 -8.01
N THR A 489 -3.03 2.94 -7.08
CA THR A 489 -1.65 2.49 -6.85
C THR A 489 -1.56 0.99 -6.66
N GLN A 490 -0.34 0.45 -6.71
CA GLN A 490 -0.05 -0.95 -6.45
C GLN A 490 0.96 -1.10 -5.32
N ASP A 491 1.26 -2.34 -4.92
CA ASP A 491 2.23 -2.69 -3.87
C ASP A 491 1.93 -1.92 -2.57
N GLY A 492 0.70 -2.04 -2.15
CA GLY A 492 0.15 -1.43 -0.94
C GLY A 492 -0.79 -2.37 -0.22
N GLY A 493 -1.28 -1.97 0.94
CA GLY A 493 -2.24 -2.74 1.73
C GLY A 493 -3.25 -1.85 2.42
N ALA A 494 -4.41 -2.41 2.80
CA ALA A 494 -5.36 -1.63 3.58
C ALA A 494 -4.75 -1.17 4.91
N VAL A 495 -3.97 -2.03 5.58
CA VAL A 495 -3.10 -1.69 6.70
C VAL A 495 -1.67 -2.05 6.33
N TYR A 496 -0.74 -1.09 6.42
CA TYR A 496 0.64 -1.22 5.95
C TYR A 496 1.65 -0.73 6.98
N THR A 497 2.78 -1.44 7.11
CA THR A 497 3.99 -1.00 7.82
C THR A 497 5.24 -1.57 7.15
N GLY A 498 6.37 -0.87 7.26
CA GLY A 498 7.69 -1.36 6.85
C GLY A 498 8.67 -1.36 8.03
N GLY A 499 9.48 -2.40 8.18
CA GLY A 499 10.33 -2.66 9.35
C GLY A 499 11.81 -2.78 9.06
N ARG A 500 12.34 -1.96 8.15
CA ARG A 500 13.75 -2.02 7.69
C ARG A 500 14.79 -1.79 8.79
N ASP A 501 14.39 -1.24 9.91
CA ASP A 501 15.25 -0.90 11.05
C ASP A 501 15.25 -1.94 12.18
N TRP A 502 14.69 -3.14 11.97
CA TRP A 502 14.53 -4.23 12.94
C TRP A 502 13.54 -3.98 14.07
N ILE A 503 13.36 -2.74 14.49
CA ILE A 503 12.57 -2.37 15.67
C ILE A 503 11.19 -1.83 15.34
N SER A 504 10.95 -1.36 14.11
CA SER A 504 9.64 -0.87 13.69
C SER A 504 8.58 -1.96 13.74
N SER A 505 7.37 -1.51 14.05
CA SER A 505 6.13 -2.26 14.25
C SER A 505 6.02 -3.11 15.51
N ARG A 506 7.11 -3.41 16.23
CA ARG A 506 7.07 -4.24 17.44
C ARG A 506 6.12 -3.68 18.49
N GLY A 507 5.31 -4.58 19.08
CA GLY A 507 4.28 -4.25 20.06
C GLY A 507 2.95 -3.74 19.48
N SER A 508 2.90 -3.56 18.16
CA SER A 508 1.67 -3.09 17.48
C SER A 508 0.61 -4.18 17.38
N LYS A 509 -0.65 -3.75 17.28
CA LYS A 509 -1.80 -4.67 17.25
C LYS A 509 -2.78 -4.28 16.15
N TRP A 510 -3.07 -5.22 15.26
CA TRP A 510 -4.07 -5.10 14.19
C TRP A 510 -5.19 -6.09 14.51
N ARG A 511 -6.29 -5.60 15.08
CA ARG A 511 -7.28 -6.49 15.66
C ARG A 511 -8.71 -6.14 15.27
N TYR A 512 -9.49 -7.17 14.95
CA TYR A 512 -10.94 -7.04 14.76
C TYR A 512 -11.32 -6.01 13.69
N ASN A 513 -10.53 -5.89 12.62
CA ASN A 513 -10.86 -5.04 11.49
C ASN A 513 -11.62 -5.84 10.44
N LEU A 514 -12.58 -5.21 9.77
CA LEU A 514 -13.23 -5.69 8.56
C LEU A 514 -12.57 -5.00 7.37
N ILE A 515 -11.97 -5.78 6.49
CA ILE A 515 -11.20 -5.27 5.34
C ILE A 515 -11.66 -5.99 4.08
N HIS A 516 -12.05 -5.23 3.06
CA HIS A 516 -12.45 -5.84 1.80
C HIS A 516 -12.26 -4.90 0.61
N ASP A 517 -12.35 -5.45 -0.60
CA ASP A 517 -12.25 -4.71 -1.86
C ASP A 517 -10.98 -3.84 -1.94
N VAL A 518 -9.81 -4.49 -1.72
CA VAL A 518 -8.51 -3.85 -1.92
C VAL A 518 -8.07 -4.14 -3.36
N ILE A 519 -8.18 -3.14 -4.22
CA ILE A 519 -8.24 -3.31 -5.68
C ILE A 519 -6.86 -3.34 -6.34
N GLY A 520 -6.05 -2.31 -6.16
CA GLY A 520 -4.76 -2.18 -6.84
C GLY A 520 -4.83 -1.74 -8.30
N CYS A 521 -3.89 -0.90 -8.70
CA CYS A 521 -3.77 -0.42 -10.07
C CYS A 521 -2.30 -0.44 -10.53
N GLY A 522 -1.98 -1.32 -11.47
CA GLY A 522 -0.66 -1.46 -12.09
C GLY A 522 -0.56 -0.72 -13.43
N GLN A 523 0.67 -0.55 -13.91
CA GLN A 523 1.00 0.04 -15.20
C GLN A 523 1.78 -0.97 -16.05
N GLU A 524 1.26 -1.35 -17.19
CA GLU A 524 1.88 -2.33 -18.10
C GLU A 524 1.78 -1.87 -19.57
N ALA A 525 2.42 -2.63 -20.47
CA ALA A 525 2.22 -2.45 -21.90
C ALA A 525 0.72 -2.61 -22.24
N GLY A 526 0.10 -1.55 -22.73
CA GLY A 526 -1.33 -1.54 -23.07
C GLY A 526 -2.21 -0.73 -22.11
N GLY A 527 -1.62 -0.13 -21.06
CA GLY A 527 -2.34 0.80 -20.19
C GLY A 527 -2.39 0.37 -18.71
N LEU A 528 -3.43 0.77 -18.02
CA LEU A 528 -3.66 0.43 -16.63
C LEU A 528 -4.24 -0.97 -16.49
N LYS A 529 -3.89 -1.63 -15.40
CA LYS A 529 -4.33 -2.96 -15.05
C LYS A 529 -4.90 -2.97 -13.64
N HIS A 530 -6.15 -3.29 -13.54
CA HIS A 530 -6.87 -3.41 -12.27
C HIS A 530 -7.94 -4.52 -12.38
N PRO A 531 -8.20 -5.29 -11.30
CA PRO A 531 -7.48 -5.29 -10.02
C PRO A 531 -6.04 -5.81 -10.17
N TRP A 532 -5.12 -5.33 -9.33
CA TRP A 532 -3.71 -5.65 -9.45
C TRP A 532 -3.04 -5.84 -8.08
N PHE A 533 -1.75 -6.03 -8.03
CA PHE A 533 -0.84 -6.39 -6.95
C PHE A 533 -1.02 -5.52 -5.68
N THR A 534 -1.90 -5.97 -4.77
CA THR A 534 -2.18 -5.32 -3.47
C THR A 534 -2.61 -6.35 -2.43
N PHE A 535 -2.61 -5.93 -1.17
CA PHE A 535 -2.77 -6.79 -0.02
C PHE A 535 -3.79 -6.21 0.98
N GLY A 536 -4.41 -7.08 1.77
CA GLY A 536 -5.28 -6.62 2.86
C GLY A 536 -4.44 -6.11 4.04
N LEU A 537 -3.72 -7.01 4.70
CA LEU A 537 -2.76 -6.72 5.76
C LEU A 537 -1.34 -6.92 5.22
N TYR A 538 -0.50 -5.89 5.34
CA TYR A 538 0.83 -5.91 4.73
C TYR A 538 1.93 -5.47 5.71
N PRO A 539 2.41 -6.39 6.56
CA PRO A 539 3.68 -6.20 7.25
C PRO A 539 4.83 -6.44 6.26
N ASP A 540 5.40 -5.34 5.78
CA ASP A 540 6.42 -5.30 4.73
C ASP A 540 7.84 -5.21 5.29
N ASP A 541 8.82 -5.52 4.46
CA ASP A 541 10.25 -5.30 4.67
C ASP A 541 10.75 -5.57 6.09
N ASN A 542 10.68 -6.83 6.55
CA ASN A 542 11.21 -7.25 7.85
C ASN A 542 10.45 -6.69 9.08
N SER A 543 9.20 -6.25 8.92
CA SER A 543 8.35 -5.85 10.06
C SER A 543 8.21 -6.96 11.08
N GLY A 544 8.23 -6.64 12.37
CA GLY A 544 8.24 -7.66 13.39
C GLY A 544 7.38 -7.37 14.62
N GLY A 545 7.05 -8.44 15.37
CA GLY A 545 6.40 -8.35 16.67
C GLY A 545 4.99 -7.80 16.65
N ILE A 546 4.24 -8.00 15.57
CA ILE A 546 2.85 -7.54 15.41
C ILE A 546 1.89 -8.65 15.86
N ASP A 547 0.84 -8.28 16.60
CA ASP A 547 -0.31 -9.15 16.85
C ASP A 547 -1.43 -8.84 15.85
N ILE A 548 -1.72 -9.79 14.96
CA ILE A 548 -2.76 -9.73 13.92
C ILE A 548 -3.86 -10.72 14.31
N ILE A 549 -4.93 -10.22 14.95
CA ILE A 549 -5.89 -11.09 15.61
C ILE A 549 -7.34 -10.70 15.29
N GLY A 550 -8.15 -11.68 14.91
CA GLY A 550 -9.60 -11.52 14.80
C GLY A 550 -10.04 -10.63 13.62
N ASN A 551 -9.20 -10.44 12.61
CA ASN A 551 -9.58 -9.64 11.44
C ASN A 551 -10.37 -10.50 10.43
N ILE A 552 -11.28 -9.87 9.70
CA ILE A 552 -11.97 -10.43 8.54
C ILE A 552 -11.48 -9.69 7.32
N VAL A 553 -10.79 -10.39 6.41
CA VAL A 553 -10.14 -9.80 5.22
C VAL A 553 -10.53 -10.59 3.99
N PHE A 554 -11.20 -9.97 3.02
CA PHE A 554 -11.69 -10.66 1.83
C PHE A 554 -11.77 -9.79 0.58
N ARG A 555 -11.90 -10.41 -0.59
CA ARG A 555 -11.89 -9.76 -1.91
C ARG A 555 -10.71 -8.80 -2.08
N VAL A 556 -9.51 -9.34 -1.91
CA VAL A 556 -8.26 -8.62 -2.10
C VAL A 556 -7.61 -9.07 -3.40
N ALA A 557 -7.16 -8.15 -4.24
CA ALA A 557 -6.69 -8.46 -5.58
C ALA A 557 -5.54 -9.48 -5.63
N HIS A 558 -4.63 -9.47 -4.68
CA HIS A 558 -3.55 -10.46 -4.59
C HIS A 558 -3.77 -11.43 -3.44
N THR A 559 -3.62 -10.99 -2.19
CA THR A 559 -3.81 -11.83 -1.02
C THR A 559 -4.29 -11.04 0.21
N PRO A 560 -5.17 -11.63 1.04
CA PRO A 560 -5.63 -11.00 2.29
C PRO A 560 -4.51 -10.61 3.26
N ILE A 561 -3.43 -11.40 3.34
CA ILE A 561 -2.25 -11.07 4.14
C ILE A 561 -0.97 -11.42 3.39
N HIS A 562 -0.05 -10.45 3.31
CA HIS A 562 1.31 -10.62 2.78
C HIS A 562 2.34 -10.27 3.84
N MET A 563 3.19 -11.22 4.19
CA MET A 563 4.26 -11.08 5.18
C MET A 563 5.61 -11.09 4.47
N HIS A 564 6.15 -9.90 4.17
CA HIS A 564 7.43 -9.77 3.47
C HIS A 564 8.60 -9.76 4.48
N ASN A 565 9.20 -10.92 4.68
CA ASN A 565 10.23 -11.21 5.67
C ASN A 565 9.84 -10.82 7.12
N SER A 566 8.55 -10.76 7.41
CA SER A 566 8.06 -10.43 8.74
C SER A 566 8.49 -11.49 9.76
N ARG A 567 8.75 -11.07 10.99
CA ARG A 567 9.27 -11.95 12.04
C ARG A 567 8.57 -11.72 13.37
N ASP A 568 8.55 -12.77 14.19
CA ASP A 568 8.01 -12.70 15.54
C ASP A 568 6.54 -12.23 15.60
N CYS A 569 5.77 -12.41 14.53
CA CYS A 569 4.38 -12.01 14.44
C CYS A 569 3.45 -13.12 14.95
N LEU A 570 2.34 -12.70 15.54
CA LEU A 570 1.24 -13.57 15.94
C LEU A 570 0.06 -13.31 15.01
N VAL A 571 -0.29 -14.28 14.18
CA VAL A 571 -1.41 -14.20 13.23
C VAL A 571 -2.44 -15.26 13.61
N GLU A 572 -3.44 -14.86 14.37
CA GLU A 572 -4.36 -15.81 14.99
C GLU A 572 -5.82 -15.37 14.87
N ASN A 573 -6.70 -16.36 14.75
CA ASN A 573 -8.13 -16.14 14.82
C ASN A 573 -8.69 -15.21 13.74
N ASN A 574 -8.04 -15.15 12.55
CA ASN A 574 -8.48 -14.32 11.44
C ASN A 574 -9.28 -15.13 10.42
N ILE A 575 -10.10 -14.46 9.64
CA ILE A 575 -10.74 -14.98 8.43
C ILE A 575 -10.06 -14.29 7.24
N PHE A 576 -9.34 -15.09 6.43
CA PHE A 576 -8.72 -14.67 5.19
C PHE A 576 -9.44 -15.34 4.03
N ALA A 577 -10.18 -14.58 3.25
CA ALA A 577 -11.10 -15.13 2.28
C ALA A 577 -10.98 -14.46 0.90
N LEU A 578 -11.29 -15.21 -0.15
CA LEU A 578 -11.48 -14.71 -1.51
C LEU A 578 -10.30 -13.84 -2.01
N GLY A 579 -9.07 -14.23 -1.65
CA GLY A 579 -7.85 -13.65 -2.21
C GLY A 579 -7.70 -14.01 -3.69
N GLY A 580 -7.29 -13.07 -4.52
CA GLY A 580 -7.21 -13.27 -5.97
C GLY A 580 -6.16 -14.29 -6.42
N LYS A 581 -5.12 -14.52 -5.60
CA LYS A 581 -4.05 -15.50 -5.90
C LYS A 581 -3.83 -16.51 -4.80
N PHE A 582 -3.79 -16.05 -3.54
CA PHE A 582 -3.52 -16.85 -2.36
C PHE A 582 -4.43 -16.36 -1.24
N GLN A 583 -4.61 -17.19 -0.20
CA GLN A 583 -5.28 -16.72 1.02
C GLN A 583 -4.28 -16.15 2.04
N PHE A 584 -3.00 -16.53 1.95
CA PHE A 584 -1.89 -15.91 2.67
C PHE A 584 -0.57 -16.08 1.88
N ASP A 585 0.41 -15.24 2.19
CA ASP A 585 1.67 -15.18 1.48
C ASP A 585 2.82 -14.82 2.44
N LEU A 586 3.83 -15.70 2.55
CA LEU A 586 5.02 -15.55 3.38
C LEU A 586 6.27 -15.55 2.49
N HIS A 587 6.86 -14.37 2.26
CA HIS A 587 8.11 -14.22 1.50
C HIS A 587 9.26 -13.85 2.43
N GLY A 588 10.08 -14.82 2.80
CA GLY A 588 11.31 -14.60 3.57
C GLY A 588 12.46 -14.08 2.73
N TRP A 589 13.51 -13.61 3.40
CA TRP A 589 14.77 -13.22 2.78
C TRP A 589 15.86 -14.27 3.03
N THR A 590 16.85 -14.30 2.14
CA THR A 590 18.11 -15.04 2.32
C THR A 590 19.29 -14.07 2.28
N LYS A 591 20.46 -14.54 2.71
CA LYS A 591 21.67 -13.72 2.76
C LYS A 591 22.10 -13.17 1.39
N GLU A 592 21.80 -13.90 0.32
CA GLU A 592 22.19 -13.57 -1.05
C GLU A 592 21.25 -12.51 -1.68
N GLN A 593 20.07 -12.32 -1.11
CA GLN A 593 19.10 -11.38 -1.67
C GLN A 593 19.51 -9.93 -1.38
N ARG A 594 19.30 -9.07 -2.37
CA ARG A 594 19.55 -7.63 -2.26
C ARG A 594 18.81 -6.98 -1.07
N PHE A 595 17.63 -7.45 -0.76
CA PHE A 595 16.87 -6.94 0.41
C PHE A 595 17.67 -7.07 1.70
N TYR A 596 18.28 -8.23 1.96
CA TYR A 596 19.14 -8.41 3.15
C TYR A 596 20.36 -7.48 3.10
N THR A 597 21.11 -7.52 1.99
CA THR A 597 22.39 -6.76 1.88
C THR A 597 22.20 -5.25 1.93
N SER A 598 21.06 -4.74 1.45
CA SER A 598 20.76 -3.30 1.50
C SER A 598 20.21 -2.80 2.84
N HIS A 599 19.79 -3.68 3.74
CA HIS A 599 19.15 -3.27 5.00
C HIS A 599 19.85 -3.74 6.26
N ILE A 600 20.83 -4.63 6.18
CA ILE A 600 21.48 -5.21 7.39
C ILE A 600 22.11 -4.14 8.29
N ASP A 601 22.75 -3.12 7.74
CA ASP A 601 23.34 -2.05 8.53
C ASP A 601 22.26 -1.21 9.23
N THR A 602 21.17 -0.92 8.56
CA THR A 602 20.01 -0.20 9.15
C THR A 602 19.35 -1.03 10.25
N MET A 603 19.24 -2.34 10.06
CA MET A 603 18.71 -3.25 11.09
C MET A 603 19.61 -3.26 12.34
N ILE A 604 20.94 -3.33 12.16
CA ILE A 604 21.88 -3.31 13.27
C ILE A 604 21.79 -1.97 14.02
N GLN A 605 21.83 -0.84 13.32
CA GLN A 605 21.69 0.49 13.91
C GLN A 605 20.37 0.65 14.69
N GLY A 606 19.28 0.20 14.11
CA GLY A 606 17.97 0.22 14.76
C GLY A 606 17.96 -0.59 16.05
N TYR A 607 18.45 -1.82 16.03
CA TYR A 607 18.58 -2.68 17.21
C TYR A 607 19.46 -2.03 18.29
N GLU A 608 20.68 -1.61 17.93
CA GLU A 608 21.64 -1.03 18.87
C GLU A 608 21.13 0.29 19.49
N SER A 609 20.28 1.05 18.79
CA SER A 609 19.69 2.28 19.30
C SER A 609 18.80 2.09 20.54
N VAL A 610 18.30 0.87 20.74
CA VAL A 610 17.40 0.50 21.84
C VAL A 610 17.89 -0.67 22.69
N ALA A 611 18.99 -1.29 22.31
CA ALA A 611 19.59 -2.40 23.04
C ALA A 611 19.90 -2.00 24.50
N GLY A 612 19.50 -2.83 25.46
CA GLY A 612 19.66 -2.55 26.89
C GLY A 612 18.63 -1.57 27.50
N GLN A 613 17.74 -0.98 26.71
CA GLN A 613 16.63 -0.20 27.26
C GLN A 613 15.59 -1.13 27.92
N LEU A 614 15.21 -0.85 29.16
CA LEU A 614 14.31 -1.70 29.95
C LEU A 614 12.98 -1.98 29.23
N ALA A 615 12.41 -0.98 28.56
CA ALA A 615 11.17 -1.11 27.82
C ALA A 615 11.25 -2.12 26.66
N TRP A 616 12.45 -2.36 26.13
CA TRP A 616 12.68 -3.25 24.99
C TRP A 616 13.03 -4.68 25.40
N THR A 617 13.47 -4.93 26.64
CA THR A 617 13.90 -6.26 27.09
C THR A 617 12.76 -7.30 27.11
N SER A 618 11.52 -6.86 27.18
CA SER A 618 10.32 -7.73 27.12
C SER A 618 9.67 -7.79 25.74
N MET A 619 10.18 -7.04 24.76
CA MET A 619 9.64 -7.06 23.38
C MET A 619 10.02 -8.36 22.69
N ARG A 620 9.01 -9.04 22.15
CA ARG A 620 9.17 -10.31 21.42
C ARG A 620 10.18 -10.17 20.28
N GLY A 621 11.13 -11.09 20.16
CA GLY A 621 12.15 -11.14 19.10
C GLY A 621 13.30 -10.17 19.28
N MET A 622 13.42 -9.47 20.43
CA MET A 622 14.58 -8.61 20.75
C MET A 622 15.74 -9.37 21.39
N GLU A 623 15.55 -10.63 21.71
CA GLU A 623 16.64 -11.55 22.13
C GLU A 623 17.57 -11.92 20.97
N LEU A 624 17.13 -11.76 19.72
CA LEU A 624 17.92 -12.05 18.53
C LEU A 624 18.56 -10.78 17.96
N HIS A 625 19.88 -10.77 17.90
CA HIS A 625 20.62 -9.69 17.24
C HIS A 625 20.51 -9.82 15.71
N PRO A 626 20.36 -8.71 14.94
CA PRO A 626 20.27 -8.75 13.47
C PRO A 626 21.41 -9.48 12.75
N LYS A 627 22.64 -9.47 13.31
CA LYS A 627 23.80 -10.21 12.77
C LYS A 627 23.55 -11.71 12.71
N ASP A 628 22.75 -12.25 13.61
CA ASP A 628 22.45 -13.66 13.76
C ASP A 628 21.07 -14.03 13.17
N ALA A 629 20.48 -13.12 12.38
CA ALA A 629 19.13 -13.30 11.83
C ALA A 629 19.05 -14.40 10.77
N ILE A 630 20.12 -14.65 10.02
CA ILE A 630 20.19 -15.76 9.07
C ILE A 630 20.31 -17.07 9.85
N ARG A 631 19.36 -17.94 9.66
CA ARG A 631 19.29 -19.24 10.31
C ARG A 631 20.21 -20.26 9.62
N ASP A 632 20.38 -21.42 10.24
CA ASP A 632 21.23 -22.50 9.73
C ASP A 632 20.76 -23.10 8.39
N ASP A 633 19.49 -22.91 8.03
CA ASP A 633 18.92 -23.26 6.72
C ASP A 633 19.02 -22.14 5.66
N GLY A 634 19.74 -21.05 5.98
CA GLY A 634 19.94 -19.90 5.07
C GLY A 634 18.79 -18.92 5.01
N THR A 635 17.67 -19.17 5.71
CA THR A 635 16.51 -18.28 5.74
C THR A 635 16.61 -17.25 6.88
N MET A 636 15.86 -16.16 6.76
CA MET A 636 15.80 -15.12 7.79
C MET A 636 14.45 -15.08 8.51
N MET A 637 13.36 -15.34 7.79
CA MET A 637 12.00 -15.27 8.31
C MET A 637 11.79 -16.29 9.42
N SER A 638 11.48 -15.83 10.63
CA SER A 638 11.40 -16.72 11.80
C SER A 638 10.51 -16.16 12.91
N GLY A 639 10.11 -17.02 13.84
CA GLY A 639 9.35 -16.66 15.03
C GLY A 639 7.87 -16.37 14.78
N ASN A 640 7.37 -16.55 13.56
CA ASN A 640 5.97 -16.32 13.25
C ASN A 640 5.09 -17.50 13.71
N ARG A 641 3.91 -17.15 14.21
CA ARG A 641 2.86 -18.11 14.58
C ARG A 641 1.60 -17.74 13.80
N PHE A 642 1.23 -18.58 12.86
CA PHE A 642 0.05 -18.46 12.00
C PHE A 642 -0.91 -19.59 12.33
N GLN A 643 -1.85 -19.35 13.24
CA GLN A 643 -2.66 -20.42 13.84
C GLN A 643 -4.12 -20.00 14.01
N ARG A 644 -5.01 -20.99 14.01
CA ARG A 644 -6.45 -20.80 14.25
C ARG A 644 -7.08 -19.76 13.34
N ASN A 645 -6.61 -19.72 12.06
CA ASN A 645 -7.21 -18.88 11.04
C ASN A 645 -8.14 -19.73 10.16
N ILE A 646 -9.12 -19.07 9.55
CA ILE A 646 -9.95 -19.65 8.49
C ILE A 646 -9.45 -19.09 7.16
N LEU A 647 -9.11 -19.98 6.23
CA LEU A 647 -8.59 -19.66 4.91
C LEU A 647 -9.57 -20.19 3.86
N PHE A 648 -10.32 -19.28 3.25
CA PHE A 648 -11.45 -19.62 2.40
C PHE A 648 -11.28 -19.08 0.97
N SER A 649 -11.56 -19.94 0.00
CA SER A 649 -11.74 -19.58 -1.40
C SER A 649 -12.97 -20.28 -1.96
N ASP A 650 -13.53 -19.80 -3.04
CA ASP A 650 -14.57 -20.46 -3.85
C ASP A 650 -14.19 -20.41 -5.35
N THR A 651 -12.87 -20.31 -5.62
CA THR A 651 -12.35 -20.17 -6.98
C THR A 651 -11.43 -21.34 -7.32
N PRO A 652 -11.69 -22.07 -8.42
CA PRO A 652 -10.85 -23.16 -8.87
C PRO A 652 -9.39 -22.70 -9.09
N GLY A 653 -8.42 -23.44 -8.55
CA GLY A 653 -7.00 -23.22 -8.79
C GLY A 653 -6.38 -22.05 -8.01
N VAL A 654 -7.13 -21.26 -7.27
CA VAL A 654 -6.56 -20.30 -6.31
C VAL A 654 -5.90 -21.07 -5.19
N LYS A 655 -4.63 -20.74 -4.89
CA LYS A 655 -3.85 -21.45 -3.91
C LYS A 655 -4.25 -21.10 -2.48
N TYR A 656 -4.12 -22.10 -1.61
CA TYR A 656 -4.27 -21.95 -0.17
C TYR A 656 -3.28 -20.91 0.40
N GLY A 657 -2.00 -21.05 0.06
CA GLY A 657 -0.95 -20.12 0.47
C GLY A 657 0.28 -20.20 -0.44
N ASP A 658 1.17 -19.23 -0.30
CA ASP A 658 2.50 -19.24 -0.93
C ASP A 658 3.57 -18.99 0.12
N ILE A 659 4.58 -19.87 0.21
CA ILE A 659 5.68 -19.77 1.17
C ILE A 659 6.99 -19.82 0.39
N ARG A 660 7.80 -18.78 0.56
CA ARG A 660 9.14 -18.69 -0.05
C ARG A 660 10.18 -18.28 0.99
N HIS A 661 11.31 -18.95 1.00
CA HIS A 661 12.42 -18.66 1.91
C HIS A 661 12.00 -18.58 3.38
N ALA A 662 11.07 -19.45 3.77
CA ALA A 662 10.65 -19.68 5.15
C ALA A 662 10.43 -21.18 5.36
N THR A 663 10.74 -21.69 6.55
CA THR A 663 10.65 -23.11 6.87
C THR A 663 9.86 -23.36 8.14
N ALA A 664 9.26 -24.53 8.25
CA ALA A 664 8.53 -25.01 9.43
C ALA A 664 9.45 -25.24 10.64
N LYS A 665 10.76 -25.20 10.44
CA LYS A 665 11.73 -25.27 11.53
C LYS A 665 11.70 -24.01 12.39
N TRP A 666 11.46 -22.86 11.76
CA TRP A 666 11.53 -21.54 12.39
C TRP A 666 10.20 -20.81 12.48
N ASN A 667 9.14 -21.33 11.83
CA ASN A 667 7.81 -20.73 11.82
C ASN A 667 6.77 -21.81 12.09
N ILE A 668 5.65 -21.44 12.66
CA ILE A 668 4.52 -22.31 12.94
C ILE A 668 3.34 -21.88 12.07
N ILE A 669 2.85 -22.78 11.24
CA ILE A 669 1.56 -22.66 10.52
C ILE A 669 0.80 -23.93 10.88
N ASP A 670 -0.26 -23.82 11.68
CA ASP A 670 -0.98 -24.98 12.16
C ASP A 670 -2.35 -24.63 12.77
N HIS A 671 -3.21 -25.64 13.01
CA HIS A 671 -4.55 -25.48 13.58
C HIS A 671 -5.45 -24.52 12.77
N ASN A 672 -5.23 -24.41 11.45
CA ASN A 672 -6.04 -23.58 10.57
C ASN A 672 -7.18 -24.39 9.94
N LEU A 673 -8.23 -23.73 9.51
CA LEU A 673 -9.33 -24.31 8.75
C LEU A 673 -9.20 -23.88 7.29
N ALA A 674 -8.94 -24.83 6.40
CA ALA A 674 -8.86 -24.60 4.96
C ALA A 674 -10.15 -25.02 4.26
N TRP A 675 -10.66 -24.21 3.34
CA TRP A 675 -11.82 -24.55 2.53
C TRP A 675 -11.79 -23.85 1.17
N ASN A 676 -12.13 -24.56 0.11
CA ASN A 676 -12.22 -24.01 -1.25
C ASN A 676 -13.56 -24.38 -1.93
N GLY A 677 -14.66 -24.07 -1.24
CA GLY A 677 -16.00 -24.37 -1.75
C GLY A 677 -16.14 -25.86 -2.15
N SER A 678 -16.62 -26.14 -3.34
CA SER A 678 -16.70 -27.48 -3.90
C SER A 678 -15.39 -27.96 -4.56
N HIS A 679 -14.33 -27.15 -4.54
CA HIS A 679 -13.06 -27.41 -5.23
C HIS A 679 -12.02 -28.00 -4.28
N PRO A 680 -11.03 -28.75 -4.78
CA PRO A 680 -9.90 -29.16 -3.97
C PRO A 680 -9.12 -27.96 -3.42
N VAL A 681 -8.58 -28.09 -2.21
CA VAL A 681 -7.59 -27.13 -1.69
C VAL A 681 -6.28 -27.32 -2.45
N VAL A 682 -5.82 -26.26 -3.11
CA VAL A 682 -4.60 -26.26 -3.93
C VAL A 682 -3.49 -25.56 -3.16
N THR A 683 -2.38 -26.25 -2.91
CA THR A 683 -1.18 -25.69 -2.28
C THR A 683 -0.07 -25.39 -3.29
N GLY A 684 -0.09 -26.08 -4.43
CA GLY A 684 0.96 -26.03 -5.43
C GLY A 684 2.23 -26.80 -5.04
N ILE A 685 2.22 -27.50 -3.89
CA ILE A 685 3.33 -28.36 -3.45
C ILE A 685 3.01 -29.81 -3.85
N ASN A 686 3.90 -30.35 -4.68
CA ASN A 686 3.76 -31.71 -5.20
C ASN A 686 4.98 -32.54 -4.79
N LYS A 687 4.90 -33.20 -3.65
CA LYS A 687 5.86 -34.24 -3.27
C LYS A 687 5.48 -35.57 -3.87
N VAL A 688 6.45 -36.43 -3.94
CA VAL A 688 6.27 -37.82 -4.42
C VAL A 688 6.46 -38.79 -3.26
N GLY A 689 5.66 -39.84 -3.25
CA GLY A 689 5.79 -40.93 -2.31
C GLY A 689 6.91 -41.92 -2.72
N PRO A 690 6.87 -43.13 -2.22
CA PRO A 690 7.87 -44.17 -2.58
C PRO A 690 7.78 -44.54 -4.07
N ASP A 691 8.88 -45.04 -4.60
CA ASP A 691 8.95 -45.57 -5.95
C ASP A 691 7.93 -46.70 -6.12
N LYS A 692 7.24 -46.72 -7.25
CA LYS A 692 6.37 -47.84 -7.60
C LYS A 692 7.20 -49.09 -7.88
N PRO A 693 6.73 -50.27 -7.51
CA PRO A 693 7.38 -51.51 -7.92
C PRO A 693 7.45 -51.61 -9.45
N GLY A 694 8.61 -52.03 -9.97
CA GLY A 694 8.85 -52.22 -11.40
C GLY A 694 10.23 -51.77 -11.83
N GLU A 695 10.52 -51.98 -13.13
CA GLU A 695 11.76 -51.47 -13.72
C GLU A 695 11.78 -49.97 -13.86
N PRO A 696 12.91 -49.28 -13.70
CA PRO A 696 13.04 -47.87 -13.97
C PRO A 696 12.64 -47.52 -15.41
N LEU A 697 12.00 -46.35 -15.58
CA LEU A 697 11.63 -45.84 -16.91
C LEU A 697 12.82 -45.43 -17.74
N LEU A 698 13.91 -45.04 -17.09
CA LEU A 698 15.20 -44.72 -17.70
C LEU A 698 16.29 -45.15 -16.70
N THR A 699 17.26 -45.86 -17.23
CA THR A 699 18.55 -46.12 -16.56
C THR A 699 19.65 -45.81 -17.54
N GLU A 700 20.60 -44.96 -17.16
CA GLU A 700 21.72 -44.57 -18.01
C GLU A 700 23.00 -44.40 -17.17
N ASN A 701 24.03 -45.14 -17.49
CA ASN A 701 25.33 -45.05 -16.84
C ASN A 701 26.48 -44.70 -17.81
N PHE A 702 26.14 -44.40 -19.06
CA PHE A 702 27.06 -43.98 -20.12
C PHE A 702 28.25 -44.90 -20.38
N ASN A 703 28.30 -46.09 -19.79
CA ASN A 703 29.43 -47.05 -19.94
C ASN A 703 29.62 -47.51 -21.38
N THR A 704 28.56 -47.49 -22.18
CA THR A 704 28.55 -47.86 -23.59
C THR A 704 28.61 -46.67 -24.55
N ALA A 705 28.67 -45.43 -24.03
CA ALA A 705 28.74 -44.24 -24.84
C ALA A 705 30.09 -44.14 -25.55
N GLU A 706 30.09 -43.84 -26.85
CA GLU A 706 31.32 -43.61 -27.62
C GLU A 706 32.00 -42.33 -27.11
N LEU A 707 33.30 -42.46 -26.82
CA LEU A 707 34.12 -41.32 -26.37
C LEU A 707 34.12 -40.23 -27.41
N GLY A 708 33.86 -39.00 -26.97
CA GLY A 708 33.86 -37.82 -27.84
C GLY A 708 32.63 -37.66 -28.75
N LYS A 709 31.63 -38.55 -28.65
CA LYS A 709 30.36 -38.47 -29.37
C LYS A 709 29.19 -38.19 -28.45
N MET A 710 28.16 -37.51 -28.99
CA MET A 710 26.92 -37.26 -28.24
C MET A 710 26.17 -38.56 -28.05
N PRO A 711 25.82 -38.93 -26.78
CA PRO A 711 25.06 -40.14 -26.52
C PRO A 711 23.67 -40.10 -27.16
N LYS A 712 23.15 -41.28 -27.54
CA LYS A 712 21.84 -41.40 -28.19
C LYS A 712 20.72 -40.92 -27.29
N GLY A 713 19.82 -40.06 -27.82
CA GLY A 713 18.69 -39.53 -27.12
C GLY A 713 19.00 -38.27 -26.31
N TRP A 714 20.26 -37.90 -26.14
CA TRP A 714 20.66 -36.63 -25.51
C TRP A 714 20.75 -35.50 -26.53
N GLY A 715 20.50 -34.30 -26.09
CA GLY A 715 20.51 -33.14 -26.99
C GLY A 715 20.35 -31.79 -26.29
N PHE A 716 20.34 -30.74 -27.09
CA PHE A 716 20.10 -29.38 -26.62
C PHE A 716 18.66 -28.96 -26.84
N ASN A 717 18.11 -28.19 -25.95
CA ASN A 717 16.78 -27.61 -26.12
C ASN A 717 16.85 -26.44 -27.13
N HIS A 718 16.01 -26.44 -28.15
CA HIS A 718 15.67 -25.40 -29.15
C HIS A 718 16.77 -24.51 -29.75
N ARG A 719 17.76 -24.08 -28.99
CA ARG A 719 18.86 -23.22 -29.43
C ARG A 719 20.14 -23.80 -28.87
N PRO A 720 20.79 -24.71 -29.58
CA PRO A 720 22.08 -25.22 -29.16
C PRO A 720 23.02 -24.03 -28.92
N ASN A 721 23.49 -23.88 -27.70
CA ASN A 721 24.58 -22.96 -27.44
C ASN A 721 25.79 -23.50 -28.19
N LYS A 722 26.27 -22.79 -29.20
CA LYS A 722 27.41 -23.17 -30.04
C LYS A 722 28.69 -23.44 -29.21
N ASN A 723 28.73 -22.99 -28.00
CA ASN A 723 29.84 -23.07 -27.08
C ASN A 723 29.73 -24.22 -26.09
N VAL A 724 28.75 -25.10 -26.22
CA VAL A 724 28.58 -26.27 -25.33
C VAL A 724 28.62 -27.55 -26.18
N GLN A 725 29.43 -28.48 -25.76
CA GLN A 725 29.53 -29.80 -26.37
C GLN A 725 29.10 -30.89 -25.36
N LEU A 726 28.22 -31.78 -25.76
CA LEU A 726 27.85 -32.98 -24.99
C LEU A 726 28.56 -34.19 -25.61
N VAL A 727 29.32 -34.88 -24.78
CA VAL A 727 30.09 -36.07 -25.24
C VAL A 727 30.14 -37.14 -24.18
N GLY A 728 30.27 -38.41 -24.61
CA GLY A 728 30.61 -39.52 -23.73
C GLY A 728 32.06 -39.36 -23.25
N ALA A 729 32.32 -39.62 -21.97
CA ALA A 729 33.65 -39.52 -21.36
C ALA A 729 33.78 -40.47 -20.16
N ASP A 730 34.53 -41.54 -20.33
CA ASP A 730 34.92 -42.53 -19.28
C ASP A 730 33.76 -42.99 -18.38
N GLY A 731 32.68 -43.44 -19.00
CA GLY A 731 31.48 -43.89 -18.28
C GLY A 731 30.59 -42.77 -17.73
N ALA A 732 30.68 -41.58 -18.26
CA ALA A 732 29.82 -40.43 -17.89
C ALA A 732 29.40 -39.62 -19.11
N LEU A 733 28.33 -38.85 -19.00
CA LEU A 733 28.05 -37.76 -19.93
C LEU A 733 28.80 -36.51 -19.48
N ARG A 734 29.63 -35.94 -20.36
CA ARG A 734 30.32 -34.68 -20.13
C ARG A 734 29.68 -33.56 -20.92
N ALA A 735 29.35 -32.50 -20.25
CA ALA A 735 29.00 -31.23 -20.85
C ALA A 735 30.18 -30.24 -20.72
N ASP A 736 30.81 -29.91 -21.85
CA ASP A 736 31.84 -28.87 -21.91
C ASP A 736 31.13 -27.52 -22.02
N CYS A 737 31.04 -26.80 -20.92
CA CYS A 737 30.42 -25.49 -20.83
C CYS A 737 31.48 -24.42 -21.11
N ALA A 738 31.76 -24.12 -22.38
CA ALA A 738 32.75 -23.12 -22.76
C ALA A 738 32.32 -21.70 -22.38
N LEU A 739 33.29 -20.85 -22.06
CA LEU A 739 33.14 -19.43 -21.77
C LEU A 739 32.42 -18.68 -22.89
N GLY A 740 31.44 -17.88 -22.53
CA GLY A 740 30.80 -16.95 -23.43
C GLY A 740 29.30 -17.18 -23.59
N SER A 741 28.53 -16.99 -22.51
CA SER A 741 27.12 -16.69 -22.63
C SER A 741 26.97 -15.26 -23.17
N GLU A 742 26.10 -15.07 -24.15
CA GLU A 742 25.68 -13.72 -24.54
C GLU A 742 25.11 -12.98 -23.32
N PRO A 743 25.38 -11.68 -23.15
CA PRO A 743 24.78 -10.89 -22.08
C PRO A 743 23.26 -11.02 -22.12
N GLY A 744 22.66 -11.53 -21.03
CA GLY A 744 21.21 -11.67 -20.88
C GLY A 744 20.63 -13.07 -21.01
N ASN A 745 21.40 -14.09 -21.40
CA ASN A 745 20.92 -15.47 -21.42
C ASN A 745 22.00 -16.48 -20.96
N PRO A 746 22.29 -16.55 -19.67
CA PRO A 746 23.41 -17.34 -19.12
C PRO A 746 23.16 -18.86 -19.04
N LYS A 747 22.06 -19.39 -19.60
CA LYS A 747 21.65 -20.78 -19.35
C LYS A 747 21.99 -21.66 -20.54
N THR A 748 22.83 -22.66 -20.30
CA THR A 748 22.91 -23.83 -21.18
C THR A 748 21.86 -24.83 -20.75
N VAL A 749 21.00 -25.21 -21.69
CA VAL A 749 19.92 -26.16 -21.45
C VAL A 749 20.13 -27.39 -22.32
N PHE A 750 20.24 -28.55 -21.69
CA PHE A 750 20.26 -29.84 -22.39
C PHE A 750 19.25 -30.83 -21.77
N HIS A 751 18.94 -31.88 -22.50
CA HIS A 751 17.91 -32.83 -22.12
C HIS A 751 18.27 -34.25 -22.43
N GLY A 752 17.71 -35.17 -21.68
CA GLY A 752 17.78 -36.60 -21.90
C GLY A 752 16.75 -37.13 -22.91
N PRO A 753 16.67 -38.47 -23.03
CA PRO A 753 15.70 -39.13 -23.91
C PRO A 753 14.25 -38.84 -23.55
N ASP A 754 13.36 -39.00 -24.54
CA ASP A 754 11.92 -38.88 -24.36
C ASP A 754 11.38 -40.04 -23.50
N VAL A 755 10.58 -39.71 -22.51
CA VAL A 755 9.85 -40.63 -21.64
C VAL A 755 8.36 -40.43 -21.80
N PRO A 756 7.53 -41.46 -22.02
CA PRO A 756 6.08 -41.29 -22.14
C PRO A 756 5.45 -40.67 -20.89
N ILE A 757 4.50 -39.75 -21.09
CA ILE A 757 3.75 -39.13 -20.00
C ILE A 757 2.53 -39.97 -19.66
N THR A 758 2.36 -40.22 -18.35
CA THR A 758 1.08 -40.62 -17.77
C THR A 758 0.48 -39.39 -17.05
N PRO A 759 -0.70 -38.91 -17.42
CA PRO A 759 -1.32 -37.76 -16.76
C PRO A 759 -1.46 -37.99 -15.24
N GLY A 760 -1.01 -36.99 -14.45
CA GLY A 760 -1.04 -37.05 -12.99
C GLY A 760 -0.02 -37.99 -12.33
N ALA A 761 0.79 -38.69 -13.07
CA ALA A 761 1.85 -39.52 -12.50
C ALA A 761 2.98 -38.66 -11.92
N ALA A 762 3.61 -39.19 -10.88
CA ALA A 762 4.76 -38.58 -10.21
C ALA A 762 6.03 -39.35 -10.54
N TYR A 763 7.15 -38.65 -10.65
CA TYR A 763 8.43 -39.22 -11.05
C TYR A 763 9.54 -38.74 -10.11
N ARG A 764 10.55 -39.61 -9.93
CA ARG A 764 11.80 -39.31 -9.25
C ARG A 764 12.95 -39.63 -10.15
N VAL A 765 13.86 -38.69 -10.31
CA VAL A 765 15.18 -38.99 -10.92
C VAL A 765 16.26 -38.89 -9.86
N LYS A 766 17.11 -39.91 -9.79
CA LYS A 766 18.39 -39.91 -9.06
C LYS A 766 19.53 -40.00 -10.06
N LEU A 767 20.56 -39.22 -9.80
CA LEU A 767 21.76 -39.23 -10.65
C LEU A 767 22.98 -38.77 -9.86
N ARG A 768 24.16 -39.11 -10.34
CA ARG A 768 25.42 -38.59 -9.82
C ARG A 768 25.89 -37.40 -10.69
N ILE A 769 26.45 -36.41 -10.04
CA ILE A 769 26.94 -35.22 -10.75
C ILE A 769 28.23 -34.71 -10.09
N LYS A 770 29.16 -34.21 -10.91
CA LYS A 770 30.29 -33.40 -10.48
C LYS A 770 30.58 -32.28 -11.47
N SER A 771 31.41 -31.33 -11.08
CA SER A 771 31.86 -30.22 -11.94
C SER A 771 33.35 -29.98 -11.75
N THR A 772 34.02 -29.50 -12.76
CA THR A 772 35.41 -28.97 -12.60
C THR A 772 35.45 -27.68 -11.80
N GLU A 773 34.30 -26.96 -11.68
CA GLU A 773 34.20 -25.77 -10.89
C GLU A 773 33.66 -26.04 -9.47
N PRO A 774 34.21 -25.41 -8.42
CA PRO A 774 33.89 -25.73 -7.04
C PRO A 774 32.47 -25.45 -6.59
N THR A 775 31.70 -24.65 -7.33
CA THR A 775 30.32 -24.22 -6.96
C THR A 775 29.42 -24.01 -8.19
N ALA A 776 29.43 -24.94 -9.13
CA ALA A 776 28.61 -24.83 -10.34
C ALA A 776 27.11 -24.94 -9.99
N LYS A 777 26.33 -23.89 -10.29
CA LYS A 777 24.88 -23.87 -10.06
C LYS A 777 24.13 -24.44 -11.23
N MET A 778 23.23 -25.37 -10.92
CA MET A 778 22.43 -26.11 -11.89
C MET A 778 20.99 -26.23 -11.41
N SER A 779 20.07 -26.64 -12.31
CA SER A 779 18.76 -27.13 -11.93
C SER A 779 18.33 -28.33 -12.79
N LEU A 780 17.58 -29.24 -12.16
CA LEU A 780 16.91 -30.36 -12.79
C LEU A 780 15.40 -30.13 -12.84
N ALA A 781 14.77 -30.41 -13.97
CA ALA A 781 13.31 -30.37 -14.11
C ALA A 781 12.84 -31.47 -15.09
N PHE A 782 11.56 -31.79 -15.04
CA PHE A 782 10.91 -32.55 -16.12
C PHE A 782 10.24 -31.56 -17.05
N ALA A 783 10.49 -31.70 -18.37
CA ALA A 783 9.95 -30.77 -19.35
C ALA A 783 9.30 -31.50 -20.53
N SER A 784 8.30 -30.87 -21.11
CA SER A 784 7.63 -31.32 -22.33
C SER A 784 7.50 -30.16 -23.30
N PHE A 785 7.66 -30.45 -24.59
CA PHE A 785 7.60 -29.43 -25.63
C PHE A 785 7.05 -30.01 -26.94
N LYS A 786 6.31 -29.19 -27.66
CA LYS A 786 5.94 -29.46 -29.02
C LYS A 786 6.07 -28.19 -29.87
N ASN A 787 6.83 -28.28 -30.96
CA ASN A 787 7.10 -27.16 -31.84
C ASN A 787 5.80 -26.57 -32.40
N GLY A 788 5.62 -25.24 -32.25
CA GLY A 788 4.43 -24.52 -32.68
C GLY A 788 3.22 -24.60 -31.73
N GLU A 789 3.26 -25.46 -30.71
CA GLU A 789 2.14 -25.62 -29.76
C GLU A 789 2.47 -25.19 -28.34
N GLY A 790 3.70 -25.33 -27.86
CA GLY A 790 4.08 -24.81 -26.56
C GLY A 790 5.12 -25.60 -25.78
N TYR A 791 5.36 -25.11 -24.57
CA TYR A 791 6.34 -25.62 -23.61
C TYR A 791 5.71 -25.73 -22.22
N TRP A 792 6.08 -26.78 -21.46
CA TRP A 792 5.73 -26.98 -20.07
C TRP A 792 6.91 -27.60 -19.31
N GLN A 793 7.05 -27.26 -18.03
CA GLN A 793 8.01 -27.89 -17.13
C GLN A 793 7.53 -27.92 -15.68
N THR A 794 8.10 -28.85 -14.88
CA THR A 794 7.98 -28.83 -13.41
C THR A 794 8.81 -27.68 -12.84
N GLN A 795 8.61 -27.37 -11.56
CA GLN A 795 9.53 -26.53 -10.82
C GLN A 795 10.93 -27.19 -10.80
N GLY A 796 11.96 -26.44 -11.12
CA GLY A 796 13.33 -26.95 -11.14
C GLY A 796 13.89 -27.16 -9.73
N THR A 797 14.55 -28.29 -9.51
CA THR A 797 15.35 -28.56 -8.30
C THR A 797 16.72 -27.92 -8.47
N SER A 798 17.08 -26.94 -7.64
CA SER A 798 18.38 -26.28 -7.67
C SER A 798 19.46 -27.17 -7.04
N ILE A 799 20.61 -27.24 -7.70
CA ILE A 799 21.76 -28.05 -7.30
C ILE A 799 23.02 -27.20 -7.35
N THR A 800 23.90 -27.40 -6.38
CA THR A 800 25.29 -26.91 -6.46
C THR A 800 26.19 -28.13 -6.67
N ALA A 801 26.77 -28.25 -7.86
CA ALA A 801 27.73 -29.30 -8.15
C ALA A 801 29.13 -28.92 -7.61
N THR A 802 29.88 -29.95 -7.20
CA THR A 802 31.22 -29.82 -6.64
C THR A 802 32.24 -30.66 -7.46
N PRO A 803 33.55 -30.50 -7.27
CA PRO A 803 34.55 -31.34 -7.93
C PRO A 803 34.43 -32.85 -7.59
N GLU A 804 33.85 -33.13 -6.41
CA GLU A 804 33.55 -34.49 -6.01
C GLU A 804 32.20 -34.94 -6.54
N TRP A 805 32.07 -36.27 -6.82
CA TRP A 805 30.79 -36.82 -7.19
C TRP A 805 29.79 -36.73 -6.02
N ILE A 806 28.64 -36.11 -6.28
CA ILE A 806 27.50 -36.06 -5.36
C ILE A 806 26.29 -36.79 -5.99
N GLU A 807 25.51 -37.47 -5.18
CA GLU A 807 24.21 -38.00 -5.57
C GLU A 807 23.15 -36.89 -5.37
N VAL A 808 22.33 -36.71 -6.37
CA VAL A 808 21.25 -35.68 -6.36
C VAL A 808 19.94 -36.34 -6.77
N GLU A 809 18.84 -35.77 -6.24
CA GLU A 809 17.49 -36.21 -6.55
C GLU A 809 16.64 -35.02 -6.99
N ALA A 810 15.82 -35.23 -8.03
CA ALA A 810 14.76 -34.35 -8.40
C ALA A 810 13.44 -35.10 -8.55
N THR A 811 12.35 -34.47 -8.15
CA THR A 811 11.01 -35.06 -8.22
C THR A 811 10.04 -34.11 -8.91
N GLY A 812 8.96 -34.66 -9.48
CA GLY A 812 7.93 -33.85 -10.07
C GLY A 812 6.69 -34.66 -10.44
N ARG A 813 5.55 -34.01 -10.50
CA ARG A 813 4.28 -34.60 -10.94
C ARG A 813 3.86 -33.99 -12.28
N MET A 814 3.42 -34.85 -13.20
CA MET A 814 2.77 -34.39 -14.43
C MET A 814 1.38 -33.85 -14.14
N PRO A 815 0.92 -32.85 -14.87
CA PRO A 815 -0.45 -32.33 -14.70
C PRO A 815 -1.47 -33.42 -15.03
N ARG A 816 -2.61 -33.40 -14.37
CA ARG A 816 -3.78 -34.23 -14.70
C ARG A 816 -4.50 -33.65 -15.91
N GLU A 817 -5.26 -34.47 -16.64
CA GLU A 817 -6.01 -34.03 -17.83
C GLU A 817 -7.00 -32.90 -17.54
N ASN A 818 -7.54 -32.82 -16.34
CA ASN A 818 -8.45 -31.77 -15.90
C ASN A 818 -7.78 -30.52 -15.32
N GLU A 819 -6.46 -30.46 -15.29
CA GLU A 819 -5.71 -29.28 -14.80
C GLU A 819 -5.43 -28.31 -15.94
N ALA A 820 -5.51 -27.00 -15.69
CA ALA A 820 -5.29 -25.92 -16.68
C ALA A 820 -3.89 -25.99 -17.34
N THR A 821 -2.92 -26.56 -16.65
CA THR A 821 -1.55 -26.77 -17.12
C THR A 821 -1.42 -27.96 -18.08
N TRP A 822 -2.37 -28.88 -18.10
CA TRP A 822 -2.38 -29.98 -19.05
C TRP A 822 -2.69 -29.48 -20.48
N LYS A 823 -1.93 -30.02 -21.44
CA LYS A 823 -2.18 -29.76 -22.87
C LYS A 823 -2.22 -31.08 -23.64
N PRO A 824 -3.18 -31.28 -24.56
CA PRO A 824 -3.34 -32.54 -25.32
C PRO A 824 -2.11 -32.96 -26.13
N TRP A 825 -1.20 -31.99 -26.42
CA TRP A 825 0.03 -32.26 -27.15
C TRP A 825 1.14 -32.88 -26.26
N MET A 826 1.01 -32.88 -24.92
CA MET A 826 1.97 -33.44 -23.98
C MET A 826 1.93 -34.99 -24.06
N LYS A 827 2.79 -35.59 -24.83
CA LYS A 827 2.89 -37.04 -25.02
C LYS A 827 4.13 -37.65 -24.36
N HIS A 828 5.21 -36.88 -24.31
CA HIS A 828 6.48 -37.25 -23.70
C HIS A 828 7.05 -36.12 -22.87
N PHE A 829 7.88 -36.49 -21.91
CA PHE A 829 8.73 -35.55 -21.19
C PHE A 829 10.17 -36.05 -21.22
N TRP A 830 11.08 -35.18 -20.89
CA TRP A 830 12.50 -35.48 -20.71
C TRP A 830 13.05 -34.87 -19.43
N LEU A 831 14.16 -35.43 -18.93
CA LEU A 831 14.95 -34.77 -17.90
C LEU A 831 15.60 -33.52 -18.53
N ARG A 832 15.28 -32.34 -18.02
CA ARG A 832 15.89 -31.08 -18.38
C ARG A 832 16.96 -30.70 -17.39
N ILE A 833 18.14 -30.31 -17.87
CA ILE A 833 19.27 -29.87 -17.05
C ILE A 833 19.66 -28.47 -17.49
N ASP A 834 19.57 -27.52 -16.58
CA ASP A 834 19.95 -26.13 -16.81
C ASP A 834 21.24 -25.82 -16.04
N CYS A 835 22.26 -25.33 -16.76
CA CYS A 835 23.48 -24.82 -16.16
C CYS A 835 23.39 -23.30 -16.05
N HIS A 836 23.45 -22.75 -14.83
CA HIS A 836 23.26 -21.34 -14.57
C HIS A 836 24.54 -20.50 -14.68
N GLU A 837 25.69 -21.13 -14.45
CA GLU A 837 27.01 -20.50 -14.59
C GLU A 837 27.89 -21.39 -15.49
N PRO A 838 28.06 -21.03 -16.75
CA PRO A 838 28.55 -21.93 -17.78
C PRO A 838 30.07 -22.01 -17.87
N ASN A 839 30.78 -22.08 -16.75
CA ASN A 839 32.24 -22.27 -16.75
C ASN A 839 32.59 -23.69 -16.34
N GLY A 840 33.52 -24.33 -17.05
CA GLY A 840 34.04 -25.63 -16.73
C GLY A 840 33.29 -26.79 -17.39
N GLN A 841 33.57 -27.98 -16.88
CA GLN A 841 33.00 -29.25 -17.34
C GLN A 841 32.06 -29.79 -16.26
N ILE A 842 30.92 -30.32 -16.70
CA ILE A 842 29.94 -30.96 -15.85
C ILE A 842 29.86 -32.41 -16.28
N PHE A 843 29.90 -33.31 -15.33
CA PHE A 843 29.79 -34.75 -15.54
C PHE A 843 28.54 -35.29 -14.86
N ILE A 844 27.80 -36.14 -15.58
CA ILE A 844 26.56 -36.75 -15.13
C ILE A 844 26.67 -38.27 -15.35
N ASP A 845 26.24 -39.04 -14.38
CA ASP A 845 26.31 -40.49 -14.40
C ASP A 845 25.19 -41.14 -13.55
N ASP A 846 25.03 -42.46 -13.66
CA ASP A 846 24.13 -43.28 -12.85
C ASP A 846 22.69 -42.74 -12.76
N ILE A 847 22.12 -42.30 -13.90
CA ILE A 847 20.75 -41.82 -13.97
C ILE A 847 19.78 -42.96 -13.77
N ARG A 848 18.87 -42.76 -12.81
CA ARG A 848 17.73 -43.66 -12.59
C ARG A 848 16.45 -42.86 -12.46
N LEU A 849 15.52 -43.04 -13.39
CA LEU A 849 14.20 -42.41 -13.38
C LEU A 849 13.12 -43.44 -13.06
N THR A 850 12.36 -43.23 -12.02
CA THR A 850 11.29 -44.11 -11.56
C THR A 850 9.98 -43.41 -11.49
N GLU A 851 8.87 -44.13 -11.70
CA GLU A 851 7.54 -43.64 -11.37
C GLU A 851 7.30 -43.83 -9.88
N CYS A 852 6.70 -42.78 -9.24
CA CYS A 852 6.41 -42.75 -7.82
C CYS A 852 4.91 -42.78 -7.55
N ALA A 853 4.51 -43.13 -6.36
CA ALA A 853 3.17 -42.83 -5.88
C ALA A 853 3.00 -41.30 -5.75
N PRO A 854 2.01 -40.65 -6.42
CA PRO A 854 1.75 -39.24 -6.19
C PRO A 854 1.13 -39.06 -4.80
N LEU A 855 1.63 -38.08 -4.05
CA LEU A 855 0.93 -37.58 -2.88
C LEU A 855 -0.07 -36.53 -3.33
N ASP A 856 -1.21 -36.41 -2.65
CA ASP A 856 -2.07 -35.25 -2.83
C ASP A 856 -1.38 -33.97 -2.32
N GLU A 857 -1.82 -32.82 -2.78
CA GLU A 857 -1.14 -31.56 -2.47
C GLU A 857 -1.18 -31.21 -0.97
N TRP A 858 -2.25 -31.58 -0.28
CA TRP A 858 -2.35 -31.33 1.16
C TRP A 858 -1.38 -32.20 1.97
N THR A 859 -1.31 -33.48 1.67
CA THR A 859 -0.33 -34.38 2.27
C THR A 859 1.11 -33.91 1.96
N SER A 860 1.35 -33.43 0.75
CA SER A 860 2.64 -32.84 0.36
C SER A 860 2.99 -31.59 1.19
N TRP A 861 2.01 -30.75 1.42
CA TRP A 861 2.13 -29.54 2.27
C TRP A 861 2.44 -29.92 3.73
N GLN A 862 1.72 -30.89 4.29
CA GLN A 862 1.97 -31.39 5.64
C GLN A 862 3.36 -32.05 5.78
N ALA A 863 3.87 -32.66 4.72
CA ALA A 863 5.22 -33.22 4.70
C ALA A 863 6.34 -32.17 4.72
N GLU A 864 6.04 -30.91 4.35
CA GLU A 864 6.93 -29.76 4.59
C GLU A 864 6.95 -29.30 6.06
N GLY A 865 6.07 -29.82 6.88
CA GLY A 865 5.96 -29.49 8.29
C GLY A 865 4.82 -28.53 8.65
N TRP A 866 4.03 -28.08 7.65
CA TRP A 866 2.94 -27.15 7.80
C TRP A 866 1.62 -27.83 8.11
N ASP A 867 0.72 -27.17 8.83
CA ASP A 867 -0.70 -27.53 9.02
C ASP A 867 -0.97 -28.99 9.44
N LYS A 868 -0.13 -29.56 10.28
CA LYS A 868 -0.23 -30.97 10.71
C LYS A 868 -1.52 -31.28 11.46
N HIS A 869 -2.08 -30.30 12.17
CA HIS A 869 -3.32 -30.41 12.96
C HIS A 869 -4.45 -29.54 12.41
N SER A 870 -4.29 -29.03 11.20
CA SER A 870 -5.29 -28.22 10.48
C SER A 870 -6.32 -29.11 9.80
N LEU A 871 -7.49 -28.55 9.51
CA LEU A 871 -8.61 -29.27 8.91
C LEU A 871 -8.95 -28.69 7.52
N ILE A 872 -9.35 -29.59 6.61
CA ILE A 872 -10.08 -29.18 5.39
C ILE A 872 -11.55 -29.45 5.64
N ALA A 873 -12.36 -28.40 5.85
CA ALA A 873 -13.79 -28.52 6.07
C ALA A 873 -14.52 -27.19 5.80
N ASP A 874 -15.82 -27.28 5.49
CA ASP A 874 -16.68 -26.10 5.36
C ASP A 874 -16.71 -25.29 6.67
N PRO A 875 -16.30 -24.01 6.65
CA PRO A 875 -16.35 -23.14 7.83
C PRO A 875 -17.76 -22.92 8.39
N LYS A 876 -18.78 -23.18 7.58
CA LYS A 876 -20.18 -22.90 7.89
C LYS A 876 -20.43 -21.43 8.22
N PHE A 877 -20.03 -20.57 7.30
CA PHE A 877 -20.42 -19.17 7.37
C PHE A 877 -21.93 -19.00 7.31
N VAL A 878 -22.47 -17.95 7.92
CA VAL A 878 -23.90 -17.66 7.89
C VAL A 878 -24.36 -17.35 6.48
N ASP A 879 -23.68 -16.39 5.81
CA ASP A 879 -23.97 -16.05 4.41
C ASP A 879 -22.79 -15.26 3.78
N TRP A 880 -21.69 -15.95 3.48
CA TRP A 880 -20.49 -15.32 2.91
C TRP A 880 -20.72 -14.67 1.54
N LYS A 881 -21.77 -15.06 0.79
CA LYS A 881 -22.11 -14.46 -0.50
C LYS A 881 -22.67 -13.03 -0.37
N HIS A 882 -23.18 -12.71 0.82
CA HIS A 882 -23.61 -11.37 1.21
C HIS A 882 -22.73 -10.80 2.33
N ASP A 883 -21.44 -11.18 2.33
CA ASP A 883 -20.40 -10.68 3.23
C ASP A 883 -20.58 -11.00 4.73
N ASP A 884 -21.49 -11.93 5.05
CA ASP A 884 -21.69 -12.39 6.43
C ASP A 884 -20.80 -13.60 6.74
N PHE A 885 -19.59 -13.32 7.21
CA PHE A 885 -18.60 -14.30 7.62
C PHE A 885 -18.76 -14.77 9.08
N ARG A 886 -19.85 -14.46 9.74
CA ARG A 886 -20.15 -15.06 11.06
C ARG A 886 -20.28 -16.57 10.92
N LEU A 887 -19.87 -17.30 11.95
CA LEU A 887 -19.91 -18.76 11.94
C LEU A 887 -21.20 -19.29 12.57
N GLN A 888 -21.74 -20.37 12.00
CA GLN A 888 -22.79 -21.14 12.64
C GLN A 888 -22.25 -21.83 13.89
N PRO A 889 -23.09 -22.14 14.91
CA PRO A 889 -22.63 -22.69 16.20
C PRO A 889 -21.90 -24.03 16.10
N ASP A 890 -22.13 -24.81 15.04
CA ASP A 890 -21.52 -26.13 14.80
C ASP A 890 -20.33 -26.06 13.82
N SER A 891 -19.77 -24.87 13.57
CA SER A 891 -18.58 -24.72 12.75
C SER A 891 -17.40 -25.55 13.25
N PRO A 892 -16.69 -26.26 12.35
CA PRO A 892 -15.51 -27.02 12.72
C PRO A 892 -14.34 -26.14 13.20
N ALA A 893 -14.35 -24.85 12.90
CA ALA A 893 -13.33 -23.90 13.34
C ALA A 893 -13.19 -23.86 14.87
N PHE A 894 -14.32 -23.96 15.58
CA PHE A 894 -14.31 -23.94 17.06
C PHE A 894 -13.55 -25.14 17.68
N LYS A 895 -13.50 -26.28 16.99
CA LYS A 895 -12.70 -27.44 17.42
C LYS A 895 -11.20 -27.19 17.34
N LEU A 896 -10.76 -26.26 16.48
CA LEU A 896 -9.38 -25.82 16.33
C LEU A 896 -9.01 -24.71 17.32
N GLY A 897 -9.95 -24.26 18.14
CA GLY A 897 -9.76 -23.13 19.08
C GLY A 897 -9.98 -21.76 18.47
N PHE A 898 -10.67 -21.66 17.33
CA PHE A 898 -11.13 -20.39 16.79
C PHE A 898 -12.20 -19.77 17.70
N GLU A 899 -12.12 -18.48 17.95
CA GLU A 899 -13.09 -17.71 18.73
C GLU A 899 -13.96 -16.83 17.83
N ALA A 900 -15.24 -16.71 18.14
CA ALA A 900 -16.15 -15.88 17.36
C ALA A 900 -15.69 -14.41 17.32
N ILE A 901 -15.62 -13.84 16.13
CA ILE A 901 -15.23 -12.43 15.94
C ILE A 901 -16.45 -11.55 16.25
N PRO A 902 -16.30 -10.52 17.11
CA PRO A 902 -17.41 -9.64 17.48
C PRO A 902 -17.70 -8.59 16.37
N VAL A 903 -18.26 -9.03 15.25
CA VAL A 903 -18.49 -8.19 14.06
C VAL A 903 -19.38 -6.97 14.34
N GLU A 904 -20.29 -7.09 15.31
CA GLU A 904 -21.17 -5.99 15.74
C GLU A 904 -20.47 -4.82 16.41
N LYS A 905 -19.17 -5.00 16.75
CA LYS A 905 -18.32 -3.95 17.33
C LYS A 905 -17.43 -3.27 16.30
N ILE A 906 -17.42 -3.74 15.05
CA ILE A 906 -16.55 -3.22 14.00
C ILE A 906 -17.22 -2.02 13.33
N GLY A 907 -16.42 -1.00 13.00
CA GLY A 907 -16.88 0.24 12.40
C GLY A 907 -17.31 1.28 13.43
N ILE A 908 -17.92 2.35 12.95
CA ILE A 908 -18.35 3.50 13.78
C ILE A 908 -19.41 3.07 14.79
N ARG A 909 -19.19 3.44 16.06
CA ARG A 909 -20.13 3.19 17.14
C ARG A 909 -21.30 4.17 17.05
N LYS A 910 -22.52 3.65 17.21
CA LYS A 910 -23.77 4.45 17.18
C LYS A 910 -23.97 5.26 18.46
#